data_33f97b568f85a39cf5d7aaac93ace853
#
_entry.id   33f97b568f85a39cf5d7aaac93ace853
#
_cell.length_a   1.000
_cell.length_b   1.000
_cell.length_c   1.000
_cell.angle_alpha   90.00
_cell.angle_beta   90.00
_cell.angle_gamma   90.00
#
_symmetry.space_group_name_H-M   'P 1'
#
loop_
_entity.id
_entity.type
_entity.pdbx_description
1 polymer ?
#
loop_
_entity_poly.entity_id
_entity_poly.type
_entity_poly.pdbx_seq_one_letter_code
_entity_poly.pdbx_strand_id
1 'polypeptide(L)'
;MMKNLLKFFWIIFFPLFLKAQIPEENRFQKIVLTENLNEPLELAVLPDERVLFIERHGLVKMYEPASSQTTVIANIPVSTKYNGNDQEAEDGLLGLTIDPDFDKNHWVYLYYSPAGDDPKNVLARYELNGNLLDLNSRKILLEIPTQRDHCCHTGGSMDWDTLKNLYLSTGDNTSPRASEGYAPIDERPGRSPFDAQKSSSNTNDLRGKILRIHPEPDGSYTIPVGNLFPVGTPKTRPEIYTMGHRNPYRISVDQKTGFLYWGDVGPDAGIDSTGFGPAAEDEFGQARKAGNFGWPYFVGDNKAYWDFDFDTQTSGEKFDPAKPINKSPNNTGLEELPPAQPAFIWYPAAESKKFPLLGSGGRSAMAGQVYYKEEFKNAQRPFPDYYDKKLFLYEWMRDWIMVITMNEKGDFQKMERFLPNLHLDHPIDMEFGHNGDLYILEYGQGWFLANPESKLVRIEYNSGNRKPWVSAKSDKLAGALPLTVQLSSEGTQDFDKDSLRFEWKITPPKAETSIILSEPNPAYTFKTPGVYKVVLTVTDAQGLKDSKELSIQAGNEPPLVSLEITSGNKTFFFPNKSIAYEVKVNDKEDGSLENKRILPATVKVTANYQDAEVPAQSLQGHQSAPVTFVAGKSLYEKSDCKSCHFIDKKSVGPSLIDVAKKYKSNSQAIDLLADKIIKGGVGVWGEIAMAPHPNMGIPEAKQIVQYILSLTDNTTPALLPTKGNILPKLPEGVDPNKGIYKISASYTDKGALGMPAQTIEKTLVLKNPTFLLGNAEDASKNIMRFKMGENNLLIVTTSHTYAAFKQVDLTGIKQLSLIVAAPKQQLNSQGGIIEIRTGSPEGQLLGQTTFIEAKDDLEVFTGKKQPEPFQVPIPAIQGFQDLYFVFKNENAKGPLFIPFSVTFEAQ
;
A
#
# COMPACT_ATOMS: atom_id res chain seq x y z
N MET A 1 23.84 80.76 -10.07
CA MET A 1 22.86 80.35 -9.10
C MET A 1 22.42 78.92 -9.50
N MET A 2 23.12 77.92 -9.00
CA MET A 2 22.79 76.52 -9.21
C MET A 2 22.04 76.00 -8.02
N LYS A 3 20.83 75.44 -8.22
CA LYS A 3 20.08 74.72 -7.19
C LYS A 3 20.30 73.22 -7.36
N ASN A 4 20.93 72.58 -6.39
CA ASN A 4 21.08 71.19 -6.28
C ASN A 4 19.74 70.51 -5.90
N LEU A 5 19.25 69.56 -6.72
CA LEU A 5 18.17 68.64 -6.38
C LEU A 5 18.81 67.33 -5.88
N LEU A 6 18.77 67.08 -4.60
CA LEU A 6 19.04 65.77 -3.99
C LEU A 6 17.81 64.91 -4.24
N LYS A 7 17.92 63.82 -5.07
CA LYS A 7 16.93 62.74 -5.16
C LYS A 7 17.24 61.69 -4.09
N PHE A 8 16.38 61.58 -3.09
CA PHE A 8 16.36 60.48 -2.14
C PHE A 8 15.79 59.23 -2.84
N PHE A 9 16.62 58.23 -3.05
CA PHE A 9 16.16 56.87 -3.44
C PHE A 9 15.76 56.10 -2.17
N TRP A 10 14.48 55.89 -1.97
CA TRP A 10 13.97 54.94 -1.00
C TRP A 10 14.13 53.51 -1.58
N ILE A 11 15.09 52.73 -1.04
CA ILE A 11 15.18 51.29 -1.30
C ILE A 11 14.14 50.64 -0.40
N ILE A 12 13.03 50.24 -1.00
CA ILE A 12 12.04 49.41 -0.34
C ILE A 12 12.63 47.99 -0.25
N PHE A 13 13.11 47.60 0.92
CA PHE A 13 13.42 46.21 1.23
C PHE A 13 12.09 45.44 1.32
N PHE A 14 11.71 44.73 0.27
CA PHE A 14 10.74 43.66 0.35
C PHE A 14 11.45 42.49 1.03
N PRO A 15 11.00 42.03 2.19
CA PRO A 15 11.49 40.76 2.73
C PRO A 15 11.02 39.66 1.75
N LEU A 16 11.95 39.08 1.01
CA LEU A 16 11.73 37.81 0.33
C LEU A 16 11.49 36.79 1.45
N PHE A 17 10.22 36.48 1.72
CA PHE A 17 9.85 35.28 2.42
C PHE A 17 10.26 34.08 1.53
N LEU A 18 11.46 33.58 1.69
CA LEU A 18 11.85 32.27 1.19
C LEU A 18 10.86 31.26 1.82
N LYS A 19 9.88 30.82 1.05
CA LYS A 19 9.08 29.65 1.45
C LYS A 19 10.06 28.51 1.65
N ALA A 20 10.08 27.92 2.84
CA ALA A 20 10.88 26.73 3.11
C ALA A 20 10.56 25.67 2.05
N GLN A 21 11.60 25.22 1.36
CA GLN A 21 11.48 24.22 0.32
C GLN A 21 11.24 22.85 0.96
N ILE A 22 10.44 21.98 0.32
CA ILE A 22 10.28 20.59 0.73
C ILE A 22 11.66 19.94 0.79
N PRO A 23 12.06 19.34 1.92
CA PRO A 23 13.34 18.66 2.04
C PRO A 23 13.48 17.50 1.07
N GLU A 24 14.69 17.29 0.56
CA GLU A 24 14.97 16.12 -0.29
C GLU A 24 14.82 14.82 0.52
N GLU A 25 14.11 13.82 -0.01
CA GLU A 25 13.85 12.54 0.68
C GLU A 25 15.14 11.79 1.05
N ASN A 26 16.17 11.89 0.22
CA ASN A 26 17.45 11.23 0.45
C ASN A 26 18.28 11.84 1.61
N ARG A 27 17.77 12.89 2.27
CA ARG A 27 18.30 13.39 3.55
C ARG A 27 17.73 12.64 4.75
N PHE A 28 16.69 11.84 4.54
CA PHE A 28 16.10 11.01 5.57
C PHE A 28 16.57 9.56 5.43
N GLN A 29 16.85 8.93 6.56
CA GLN A 29 17.30 7.55 6.61
C GLN A 29 16.44 6.77 7.60
N LYS A 30 15.85 5.66 7.16
CA LYS A 30 15.17 4.70 8.03
C LYS A 30 16.22 3.74 8.62
N ILE A 31 16.33 3.72 9.93
CA ILE A 31 17.22 2.83 10.70
C ILE A 31 16.35 1.81 11.43
N VAL A 32 16.62 0.54 11.20
CA VAL A 32 15.98 -0.54 11.95
C VAL A 32 16.73 -0.74 13.26
N LEU A 33 16.01 -0.63 14.38
CA LEU A 33 16.54 -0.75 15.73
C LEU A 33 16.37 -2.16 16.29
N THR A 34 15.20 -2.75 16.07
CA THR A 34 14.91 -4.15 16.43
C THR A 34 13.83 -4.72 15.52
N GLU A 35 13.85 -6.03 15.30
CA GLU A 35 12.98 -6.76 14.37
C GLU A 35 12.29 -7.94 15.03
N ASN A 36 11.35 -8.57 14.34
CA ASN A 36 10.62 -9.76 14.77
C ASN A 36 9.88 -9.54 16.10
N LEU A 37 9.16 -8.42 16.22
CA LEU A 37 8.32 -8.12 17.36
C LEU A 37 7.02 -8.94 17.29
N ASN A 38 6.35 -9.08 18.42
CA ASN A 38 5.10 -9.83 18.49
C ASN A 38 3.92 -8.92 18.81
N GLU A 39 3.25 -8.42 17.78
CA GLU A 39 2.12 -7.50 17.91
C GLU A 39 2.46 -6.25 18.75
N PRO A 40 3.47 -5.47 18.34
CA PRO A 40 3.82 -4.23 19.03
C PRO A 40 2.69 -3.22 18.92
N LEU A 41 2.43 -2.43 19.97
CA LEU A 41 1.32 -1.48 19.98
C LEU A 41 1.73 -0.03 20.21
N GLU A 42 2.31 0.32 21.34
CA GLU A 42 2.63 1.71 21.68
C GLU A 42 4.06 1.82 22.19
N LEU A 43 4.72 2.95 21.92
CA LEU A 43 6.08 3.26 22.37
C LEU A 43 6.13 4.53 23.21
N ALA A 44 7.20 4.69 23.98
CA ALA A 44 7.57 5.92 24.64
C ALA A 44 9.08 6.11 24.62
N VAL A 45 9.55 7.27 24.15
CA VAL A 45 10.98 7.59 24.12
C VAL A 45 11.38 8.24 25.44
N LEU A 46 12.30 7.61 26.17
CA LEU A 46 12.82 8.12 27.43
C LEU A 46 13.75 9.32 27.20
N PRO A 47 13.97 10.20 28.21
CA PRO A 47 14.87 11.34 28.10
C PRO A 47 16.31 11.00 27.69
N ASP A 48 16.76 9.76 27.96
CA ASP A 48 18.08 9.25 27.59
C ASP A 48 18.10 8.45 26.27
N GLU A 49 17.06 8.58 25.46
CA GLU A 49 16.90 7.93 24.16
C GLU A 49 16.68 6.39 24.22
N ARG A 50 16.56 5.78 25.40
CA ARG A 50 16.01 4.43 25.50
C ARG A 50 14.56 4.46 25.03
N VAL A 51 14.09 3.38 24.41
CA VAL A 51 12.71 3.30 23.91
C VAL A 51 11.99 2.16 24.64
N LEU A 52 10.96 2.54 25.41
CA LEU A 52 10.00 1.58 25.93
C LEU A 52 8.97 1.28 24.83
N PHE A 53 8.54 0.04 24.73
CA PHE A 53 7.40 -0.32 23.89
C PHE A 53 6.73 -1.59 24.44
N ILE A 54 5.47 -1.75 24.06
CA ILE A 54 4.64 -2.85 24.54
C ILE A 54 4.23 -3.76 23.38
N GLU A 55 4.05 -5.04 23.73
CA GLU A 55 3.45 -6.05 22.85
C GLU A 55 2.10 -6.48 23.44
N ARG A 56 1.08 -6.67 22.59
CA ARG A 56 -0.31 -6.92 22.99
C ARG A 56 -0.47 -8.05 24.02
N HIS A 57 0.36 -9.08 23.92
CA HIS A 57 0.35 -10.24 24.83
C HIS A 57 0.96 -9.99 26.23
N GLY A 58 1.24 -8.74 26.59
CA GLY A 58 1.63 -8.32 27.93
C GLY A 58 3.12 -8.04 28.13
N LEU A 59 3.97 -8.20 27.12
CA LEU A 59 5.38 -7.90 27.25
C LEU A 59 5.64 -6.39 27.20
N VAL A 60 6.39 -5.89 28.19
CA VAL A 60 7.00 -4.56 28.16
C VAL A 60 8.46 -4.74 27.81
N LYS A 61 8.92 -4.08 26.78
CA LYS A 61 10.28 -4.18 26.24
C LYS A 61 10.97 -2.83 26.27
N MET A 62 12.30 -2.86 26.30
CA MET A 62 13.15 -1.68 26.24
C MET A 62 14.27 -1.89 25.26
N TYR A 63 14.38 -0.98 24.28
CA TYR A 63 15.52 -0.85 23.42
C TYR A 63 16.56 0.08 24.05
N GLU A 64 17.82 -0.37 24.13
CA GLU A 64 18.96 0.35 24.68
C GLU A 64 19.90 0.80 23.54
N PRO A 65 19.97 2.11 23.22
CA PRO A 65 20.79 2.61 22.12
C PRO A 65 22.28 2.30 22.26
N ALA A 66 22.81 2.34 23.51
CA ALA A 66 24.25 2.15 23.76
C ALA A 66 24.74 0.73 23.41
N SER A 67 23.90 -0.26 23.60
CA SER A 67 24.19 -1.66 23.27
C SER A 67 23.53 -2.15 21.97
N SER A 68 22.60 -1.39 21.43
CA SER A 68 21.69 -1.78 20.33
C SER A 68 20.95 -3.10 20.63
N GLN A 69 20.55 -3.29 21.89
CA GLN A 69 19.87 -4.50 22.34
C GLN A 69 18.46 -4.17 22.83
N THR A 70 17.54 -5.10 22.59
CA THR A 70 16.18 -5.06 23.14
C THR A 70 16.01 -6.14 24.19
N THR A 71 15.49 -5.76 25.37
CA THR A 71 15.26 -6.67 26.48
C THR A 71 13.80 -6.61 26.96
N VAL A 72 13.30 -7.73 27.44
CA VAL A 72 12.01 -7.77 28.16
C VAL A 72 12.23 -7.27 29.58
N ILE A 73 11.51 -6.25 29.99
CA ILE A 73 11.63 -5.63 31.33
C ILE A 73 10.44 -5.95 32.26
N ALA A 74 9.33 -6.42 31.71
CA ALA A 74 8.20 -6.94 32.45
C ALA A 74 7.27 -7.80 31.57
N ASN A 75 6.41 -8.58 32.24
CA ASN A 75 5.29 -9.28 31.61
C ASN A 75 4.04 -9.03 32.45
N ILE A 76 3.08 -8.31 31.90
CA ILE A 76 1.78 -7.99 32.51
C ILE A 76 0.79 -9.10 32.16
N PRO A 77 0.17 -9.75 33.12
CA PRO A 77 -0.86 -10.75 32.85
C PRO A 77 -2.10 -10.09 32.22
N VAL A 78 -2.38 -10.40 30.96
CA VAL A 78 -3.47 -9.82 30.18
C VAL A 78 -4.41 -10.88 29.59
N SER A 79 -5.64 -10.48 29.30
CA SER A 79 -6.59 -11.21 28.47
C SER A 79 -6.49 -10.68 27.03
N THR A 80 -6.43 -11.58 26.04
CA THR A 80 -6.38 -11.22 24.62
C THR A 80 -7.54 -11.84 23.84
N LYS A 81 -8.48 -12.48 24.52
CA LYS A 81 -9.52 -13.32 23.90
C LYS A 81 -10.92 -12.98 24.39
N TYR A 82 -11.90 -13.33 23.56
CA TYR A 82 -13.33 -13.20 23.87
C TYR A 82 -14.09 -14.52 23.61
N ASN A 83 -15.39 -14.55 23.89
CA ASN A 83 -16.27 -15.69 23.69
C ASN A 83 -15.73 -16.98 24.33
N GLY A 84 -15.56 -16.96 25.66
CA GLY A 84 -15.05 -18.11 26.42
C GLY A 84 -13.58 -18.45 26.14
N ASN A 85 -12.77 -17.47 25.73
CA ASN A 85 -11.36 -17.59 25.39
C ASN A 85 -11.05 -18.37 24.10
N ASP A 86 -12.00 -18.46 23.17
CA ASP A 86 -11.82 -19.22 21.94
C ASP A 86 -11.28 -18.35 20.76
N GLN A 87 -11.50 -17.04 20.80
CA GLN A 87 -11.17 -16.17 19.68
C GLN A 87 -10.34 -14.96 20.13
N GLU A 88 -9.40 -14.53 19.28
CA GLU A 88 -8.60 -13.33 19.54
C GLU A 88 -9.47 -12.07 19.51
N ALA A 89 -9.18 -11.15 20.41
CA ALA A 89 -9.79 -9.83 20.57
C ALA A 89 -8.74 -8.73 20.47
N GLU A 90 -9.18 -7.49 20.39
CA GLU A 90 -8.29 -6.33 20.52
C GLU A 90 -7.76 -6.14 21.95
N ASP A 91 -8.33 -6.81 22.93
CA ASP A 91 -7.86 -6.84 24.33
C ASP A 91 -6.38 -7.21 24.44
N GLY A 92 -5.74 -6.81 25.54
CA GLY A 92 -4.33 -7.08 25.80
C GLY A 92 -3.65 -5.97 26.58
N LEU A 93 -2.35 -5.81 26.40
CA LEU A 93 -1.58 -4.64 26.83
C LEU A 93 -1.65 -3.60 25.72
N LEU A 94 -2.37 -2.49 25.95
CA LEU A 94 -2.91 -1.63 24.90
C LEU A 94 -2.25 -0.26 24.84
N GLY A 95 -1.86 0.29 26.01
CA GLY A 95 -1.37 1.65 26.11
C GLY A 95 -0.16 1.78 27.01
N LEU A 96 0.74 2.70 26.62
CA LEU A 96 1.97 3.03 27.32
C LEU A 96 2.23 4.54 27.25
N THR A 97 2.53 5.17 28.38
CA THR A 97 3.14 6.50 28.40
C THR A 97 4.03 6.64 29.63
N ILE A 98 4.94 7.60 29.63
CA ILE A 98 5.75 7.97 30.79
C ILE A 98 5.23 9.25 31.42
N ASP A 99 5.52 9.42 32.72
CA ASP A 99 5.14 10.64 33.44
C ASP A 99 5.90 11.86 32.91
N PRO A 100 5.28 13.05 32.82
CA PRO A 100 5.99 14.28 32.44
C PRO A 100 7.16 14.67 33.36
N ASP A 101 7.21 14.15 34.61
CA ASP A 101 8.34 14.26 35.53
C ASP A 101 9.17 12.97 35.62
N PHE A 102 9.22 12.18 34.57
CA PHE A 102 9.87 10.87 34.57
C PHE A 102 11.32 10.88 35.10
N ASP A 103 12.07 11.92 34.80
CA ASP A 103 13.44 12.11 35.33
C ASP A 103 13.53 12.13 36.87
N LYS A 104 12.40 12.41 37.54
CA LYS A 104 12.36 12.50 39.02
C LYS A 104 11.67 11.29 39.67
N ASN A 105 10.61 10.80 39.03
CA ASN A 105 9.72 9.83 39.65
C ASN A 105 9.76 8.45 38.99
N HIS A 106 10.30 8.35 37.75
CA HIS A 106 10.39 7.12 36.95
C HIS A 106 9.05 6.40 36.75
N TRP A 107 7.95 7.13 36.72
CA TRP A 107 6.62 6.55 36.57
C TRP A 107 6.28 6.24 35.13
N VAL A 108 5.72 5.02 34.96
CA VAL A 108 5.23 4.50 33.68
C VAL A 108 3.76 4.16 33.85
N TYR A 109 2.92 4.57 32.93
CA TYR A 109 1.50 4.28 32.91
C TYR A 109 1.20 3.25 31.85
N LEU A 110 0.43 2.24 32.22
CA LEU A 110 -0.01 1.18 31.33
C LEU A 110 -1.52 1.09 31.34
N TYR A 111 -2.12 0.94 30.15
CA TYR A 111 -3.53 0.62 29.97
C TYR A 111 -3.66 -0.79 29.39
N TYR A 112 -4.45 -1.65 30.03
CA TYR A 112 -4.51 -3.05 29.64
C TYR A 112 -5.80 -3.74 30.08
N SER A 113 -6.12 -4.87 29.43
CA SER A 113 -7.20 -5.81 29.79
C SER A 113 -6.64 -6.88 30.72
N PRO A 114 -6.84 -6.83 32.05
CA PRO A 114 -6.22 -7.80 32.97
C PRO A 114 -6.74 -9.21 32.71
N ALA A 115 -5.86 -10.20 32.93
CA ALA A 115 -6.25 -11.61 32.97
C ALA A 115 -7.29 -11.89 34.05
N GLY A 116 -8.18 -12.87 33.81
CA GLY A 116 -9.26 -13.29 34.71
C GLY A 116 -10.64 -13.06 34.13
N ASP A 117 -11.66 -13.47 34.88
CA ASP A 117 -13.04 -13.54 34.39
C ASP A 117 -13.83 -12.22 34.50
N ASP A 118 -13.28 -11.21 35.22
CA ASP A 118 -13.93 -9.90 35.36
C ASP A 118 -13.62 -9.01 34.14
N PRO A 119 -14.59 -8.75 33.22
CA PRO A 119 -14.35 -8.03 31.98
C PRO A 119 -14.20 -6.53 32.25
N LYS A 120 -12.95 -6.06 32.25
CA LYS A 120 -12.61 -4.65 32.43
C LYS A 120 -11.27 -4.32 31.78
N ASN A 121 -11.02 -3.03 31.55
CA ASN A 121 -9.72 -2.47 31.27
C ASN A 121 -9.24 -1.64 32.48
N VAL A 122 -7.93 -1.57 32.67
CA VAL A 122 -7.30 -0.94 33.82
C VAL A 122 -6.24 0.05 33.36
N LEU A 123 -6.32 1.27 33.87
CA LEU A 123 -5.21 2.23 33.85
C LEU A 123 -4.43 2.11 35.14
N ALA A 124 -3.15 1.76 35.07
CA ALA A 124 -2.30 1.62 36.23
C ALA A 124 -0.93 2.28 36.00
N ARG A 125 -0.37 2.82 37.13
CA ARG A 125 0.98 3.38 37.20
C ARG A 125 1.94 2.40 37.83
N TYR A 126 3.18 2.34 37.31
CA TYR A 126 4.28 1.53 37.80
C TYR A 126 5.54 2.39 37.95
N GLU A 127 6.58 1.88 38.64
CA GLU A 127 7.88 2.48 38.73
C GLU A 127 8.91 1.70 37.86
N LEU A 128 9.70 2.42 37.09
CA LEU A 128 10.82 1.86 36.32
C LEU A 128 12.12 2.02 37.13
N ASN A 129 12.68 0.92 37.58
CA ASN A 129 13.92 0.89 38.33
C ASN A 129 15.07 0.41 37.45
N GLY A 130 15.84 1.34 36.85
CA GLY A 130 16.88 1.04 35.87
C GLY A 130 16.26 0.40 34.60
N ASN A 131 16.49 -0.89 34.39
CA ASN A 131 15.96 -1.67 33.25
C ASN A 131 14.93 -2.71 33.69
N LEU A 132 14.22 -2.48 34.78
CA LEU A 132 13.18 -3.38 35.30
C LEU A 132 11.96 -2.59 35.75
N LEU A 133 10.79 -2.93 35.22
CA LEU A 133 9.51 -2.38 35.66
C LEU A 133 9.08 -3.10 36.93
N ASP A 134 8.99 -2.39 38.06
CA ASP A 134 8.57 -2.97 39.35
C ASP A 134 7.06 -3.22 39.38
N LEU A 135 6.65 -4.46 39.20
CA LEU A 135 5.23 -4.85 39.26
C LEU A 135 4.58 -4.69 40.64
N ASN A 136 5.37 -4.65 41.72
CA ASN A 136 4.85 -4.43 43.05
C ASN A 136 4.52 -2.95 43.33
N SER A 137 5.07 -2.02 42.57
CA SER A 137 4.78 -0.59 42.67
C SER A 137 3.41 -0.19 42.11
N ARG A 138 2.67 -1.14 41.51
CA ARG A 138 1.41 -0.91 40.85
C ARG A 138 0.41 -0.08 41.65
N LYS A 139 -0.08 1.00 41.05
CA LYS A 139 -1.21 1.81 41.52
C LYS A 139 -2.30 1.85 40.46
N ILE A 140 -3.48 1.35 40.74
CA ILE A 140 -4.63 1.42 39.81
C ILE A 140 -5.27 2.79 39.96
N LEU A 141 -5.34 3.54 38.86
CA LEU A 141 -5.99 4.86 38.82
C LEU A 141 -7.45 4.74 38.40
N LEU A 142 -7.72 3.91 37.35
CA LEU A 142 -9.05 3.81 36.77
C LEU A 142 -9.36 2.39 36.33
N GLU A 143 -10.58 1.94 36.55
CA GLU A 143 -11.13 0.70 36.03
C GLU A 143 -12.33 1.01 35.13
N ILE A 144 -12.40 0.43 33.97
CA ILE A 144 -13.43 0.65 32.96
C ILE A 144 -14.09 -0.70 32.66
N PRO A 145 -15.35 -0.92 33.13
CA PRO A 145 -16.09 -2.14 32.79
C PRO A 145 -16.24 -2.31 31.27
N THR A 146 -16.01 -3.53 30.80
CA THR A 146 -16.14 -3.90 29.38
C THR A 146 -17.07 -5.10 29.22
N GLN A 147 -17.14 -5.67 28.04
CA GLN A 147 -17.71 -7.00 27.79
C GLN A 147 -16.68 -7.82 26.96
N ARG A 148 -16.66 -9.13 27.19
CA ARG A 148 -15.80 -10.08 26.46
C ARG A 148 -16.61 -11.19 25.79
N ASP A 149 -17.90 -10.98 25.56
CA ASP A 149 -18.75 -11.89 24.79
C ASP A 149 -18.47 -11.74 23.29
N HIS A 150 -18.09 -10.53 22.88
CA HIS A 150 -17.78 -10.14 21.50
C HIS A 150 -16.51 -9.28 21.45
N CYS A 151 -15.80 -9.31 20.31
CA CYS A 151 -14.78 -8.32 19.96
C CYS A 151 -15.52 -7.01 19.58
N CYS A 152 -15.05 -5.86 19.58
CA CYS A 152 -13.70 -5.28 19.60
C CYS A 152 -13.78 -3.87 20.19
N HIS A 153 -12.97 -2.94 19.69
CA HIS A 153 -12.89 -1.52 20.02
C HIS A 153 -12.47 -1.25 21.46
N THR A 154 -11.17 -1.32 21.72
CA THR A 154 -10.59 -1.13 23.06
C THR A 154 -9.96 0.24 23.28
N GLY A 155 -9.48 0.92 22.20
CA GLY A 155 -8.67 2.12 22.32
C GLY A 155 -7.36 1.86 23.06
N GLY A 156 -6.95 2.79 23.93
CA GLY A 156 -5.86 2.60 24.91
C GLY A 156 -4.73 3.61 24.84
N SER A 157 -4.63 4.42 23.79
CA SER A 157 -3.56 5.41 23.64
C SER A 157 -3.65 6.51 24.70
N MET A 158 -2.49 7.00 25.13
CA MET A 158 -2.36 7.99 26.17
C MET A 158 -1.42 9.11 25.77
N ASP A 159 -1.75 10.35 26.20
CA ASP A 159 -0.86 11.50 26.06
C ASP A 159 -1.14 12.53 27.15
N TRP A 160 -0.28 13.55 27.28
CA TRP A 160 -0.31 14.53 28.35
C TRP A 160 -0.47 15.95 27.85
N ASP A 161 -1.11 16.83 28.62
CA ASP A 161 -1.02 18.25 28.40
C ASP A 161 0.06 18.92 29.28
N THR A 162 0.33 20.20 29.03
CA THR A 162 1.33 20.97 29.78
C THR A 162 1.00 21.17 31.27
N LEU A 163 -0.23 20.92 31.67
CA LEU A 163 -0.69 20.95 33.06
C LEU A 163 -0.59 19.56 33.70
N LYS A 164 0.03 18.60 33.05
CA LYS A 164 0.19 17.19 33.48
C LYS A 164 -1.14 16.49 33.70
N ASN A 165 -2.14 16.81 32.89
CA ASN A 165 -3.35 16.00 32.83
C ASN A 165 -3.13 14.89 31.83
N LEU A 166 -3.48 13.68 32.22
CA LEU A 166 -3.41 12.49 31.38
C LEU A 166 -4.70 12.37 30.57
N TYR A 167 -4.54 12.22 29.25
CA TYR A 167 -5.60 11.83 28.35
C TYR A 167 -5.50 10.33 28.07
N LEU A 168 -6.63 9.65 28.05
CA LEU A 168 -6.75 8.22 27.77
C LEU A 168 -7.90 7.98 26.79
N SER A 169 -7.62 7.35 25.67
CA SER A 169 -8.65 6.92 24.73
C SER A 169 -9.27 5.58 25.13
N THR A 170 -10.57 5.43 24.90
CA THR A 170 -11.32 4.19 25.12
C THR A 170 -12.24 3.92 23.95
N GLY A 171 -12.24 2.72 23.42
CA GLY A 171 -13.20 2.30 22.39
C GLY A 171 -14.60 2.07 22.94
N ASP A 172 -15.59 1.97 22.08
CA ASP A 172 -16.98 1.81 22.47
C ASP A 172 -17.32 0.40 23.01
N ASN A 173 -16.41 -0.57 22.81
CA ASN A 173 -16.56 -1.98 23.19
C ASN A 173 -17.88 -2.58 22.68
N THR A 174 -18.27 -2.19 21.45
CA THR A 174 -19.48 -2.64 20.78
C THR A 174 -19.12 -3.51 19.59
N SER A 175 -19.81 -4.63 19.42
CA SER A 175 -19.57 -5.52 18.29
C SER A 175 -20.02 -4.86 16.97
N PRO A 176 -19.17 -4.82 15.94
CA PRO A 176 -19.50 -4.19 14.66
C PRO A 176 -20.47 -5.03 13.80
N ARG A 177 -20.99 -6.15 14.27
CA ARG A 177 -21.47 -7.26 13.43
C ARG A 177 -22.94 -7.30 13.15
N ALA A 178 -23.80 -6.60 13.90
CA ALA A 178 -25.24 -6.74 13.77
C ALA A 178 -25.91 -5.64 12.95
N SER A 179 -25.14 -4.63 12.49
CA SER A 179 -25.64 -3.44 11.81
C SER A 179 -25.26 -3.37 10.33
N GLU A 180 -24.86 -4.47 9.71
CA GLU A 180 -24.33 -4.51 8.33
C GLU A 180 -23.21 -3.51 8.03
N GLY A 181 -22.46 -3.13 9.08
CA GLY A 181 -21.38 -2.16 9.01
C GLY A 181 -21.81 -0.69 9.14
N TYR A 182 -23.08 -0.41 9.38
CA TYR A 182 -23.58 0.93 9.73
C TYR A 182 -23.58 1.18 11.24
N ALA A 183 -24.36 2.14 11.71
CA ALA A 183 -24.50 2.44 13.15
C ALA A 183 -25.00 1.24 13.95
N PRO A 184 -24.27 0.73 14.97
CA PRO A 184 -24.75 -0.34 15.85
C PRO A 184 -25.65 0.27 16.93
N ILE A 185 -26.96 0.25 16.70
CA ILE A 185 -28.00 0.78 17.61
C ILE A 185 -29.11 -0.27 17.83
N ASP A 186 -28.73 -1.53 18.02
CA ASP A 186 -29.65 -2.64 18.22
C ASP A 186 -30.18 -2.66 19.68
N GLU A 187 -31.32 -2.04 19.89
CA GLU A 187 -31.96 -1.85 21.21
C GLU A 187 -32.74 -3.06 21.71
N ARG A 188 -32.81 -4.16 20.94
CA ARG A 188 -33.60 -5.33 21.34
C ARG A 188 -33.09 -5.97 22.61
N PRO A 189 -33.99 -6.57 23.44
CA PRO A 189 -33.57 -7.27 24.66
C PRO A 189 -32.48 -8.33 24.40
N GLY A 190 -31.42 -8.32 25.20
CA GLY A 190 -30.26 -9.22 25.07
C GLY A 190 -29.27 -8.81 23.98
N ARG A 191 -29.46 -7.69 23.28
CA ARG A 191 -28.59 -7.20 22.21
C ARG A 191 -27.66 -6.06 22.61
N SER A 192 -27.59 -5.76 23.90
CA SER A 192 -26.73 -4.71 24.45
C SER A 192 -25.27 -4.69 23.95
N PRO A 193 -24.58 -5.80 23.61
CA PRO A 193 -23.25 -5.75 23.00
C PRO A 193 -23.22 -5.18 21.58
N PHE A 194 -24.35 -4.97 20.94
CA PHE A 194 -24.53 -4.43 19.59
C PHE A 194 -25.15 -3.04 19.58
N ASP A 195 -25.15 -2.36 20.76
CA ASP A 195 -25.73 -1.04 20.93
C ASP A 195 -24.65 -0.06 21.46
N ALA A 196 -24.06 0.74 20.57
CA ALA A 196 -23.08 1.76 20.94
C ALA A 196 -23.71 2.95 21.68
N GLN A 197 -25.04 3.05 21.71
CA GLN A 197 -25.74 4.05 22.52
C GLN A 197 -25.56 3.79 24.03
N LYS A 198 -25.33 2.53 24.42
CA LYS A 198 -25.00 2.12 25.76
C LYS A 198 -23.66 2.69 26.25
N SER A 199 -22.71 2.89 25.37
CA SER A 199 -21.33 3.29 25.64
C SER A 199 -21.00 4.67 25.06
N SER A 200 -20.76 4.78 23.78
CA SER A 200 -20.19 5.96 23.12
C SER A 200 -21.02 7.23 23.31
N SER A 201 -22.33 7.16 23.13
CA SER A 201 -23.27 8.28 23.36
C SER A 201 -23.91 8.31 24.75
N ASN A 202 -23.45 7.45 25.66
CA ASN A 202 -23.89 7.45 27.05
C ASN A 202 -22.98 8.34 27.91
N THR A 203 -23.50 9.40 28.46
CA THR A 203 -22.77 10.36 29.30
C THR A 203 -22.34 9.79 30.67
N ASN A 204 -22.87 8.63 31.07
CA ASN A 204 -22.54 7.94 32.30
C ASN A 204 -21.67 6.67 32.12
N ASP A 205 -21.06 6.52 30.93
CA ASP A 205 -20.15 5.43 30.58
C ASP A 205 -18.79 5.97 30.14
N LEU A 206 -17.70 5.27 30.45
CA LEU A 206 -16.33 5.68 30.13
C LEU A 206 -15.83 5.13 28.80
N ARG A 207 -16.61 4.29 28.11
CA ARG A 207 -16.25 3.70 26.79
C ARG A 207 -16.69 4.58 25.65
N GLY A 208 -15.96 4.54 24.54
CA GLY A 208 -16.18 5.42 23.38
C GLY A 208 -15.89 6.89 23.70
N LYS A 209 -14.79 7.13 24.42
CA LYS A 209 -14.43 8.43 25.01
C LYS A 209 -12.95 8.71 24.84
N ILE A 210 -12.57 9.99 24.97
CA ILE A 210 -11.24 10.35 25.42
C ILE A 210 -11.42 10.99 26.79
N LEU A 211 -10.86 10.34 27.80
CA LEU A 211 -10.94 10.73 29.20
C LEU A 211 -9.80 11.70 29.54
N ARG A 212 -9.99 12.63 30.50
CA ARG A 212 -8.94 13.48 31.01
C ARG A 212 -8.98 13.53 32.51
N ILE A 213 -7.89 13.12 33.17
CA ILE A 213 -7.70 13.09 34.60
C ILE A 213 -6.37 13.73 34.97
N HIS A 214 -6.19 14.14 36.24
CA HIS A 214 -4.91 14.55 36.78
C HIS A 214 -4.43 13.54 37.81
N PRO A 215 -3.45 12.67 37.48
CA PRO A 215 -2.91 11.69 38.42
C PRO A 215 -2.22 12.35 39.63
N GLU A 216 -2.47 11.80 40.83
CA GLU A 216 -1.85 12.26 42.05
C GLU A 216 -0.73 11.31 42.52
N PRO A 217 0.24 11.80 43.31
CA PRO A 217 1.36 10.97 43.78
C PRO A 217 0.95 9.74 44.59
N ASP A 218 -0.15 9.78 45.28
CA ASP A 218 -0.64 8.66 46.12
C ASP A 218 -1.30 7.53 45.29
N GLY A 219 -1.53 7.75 44.00
CA GLY A 219 -2.16 6.82 43.07
C GLY A 219 -3.67 7.08 42.87
N SER A 220 -4.20 8.15 43.46
CA SER A 220 -5.52 8.68 43.14
C SER A 220 -5.47 9.61 41.93
N TYR A 221 -6.59 10.21 41.55
CA TYR A 221 -6.63 11.27 40.54
C TYR A 221 -7.66 12.33 40.91
N THR A 222 -7.50 13.52 40.36
CA THR A 222 -8.48 14.60 40.40
C THR A 222 -9.01 14.92 39.00
N ILE A 223 -10.14 15.64 38.96
CA ILE A 223 -10.77 16.01 37.67
C ILE A 223 -10.34 17.43 37.30
N PRO A 224 -9.67 17.61 36.16
CA PRO A 224 -9.28 18.93 35.65
C PRO A 224 -10.50 19.78 35.28
N VAL A 225 -10.38 21.08 35.49
CA VAL A 225 -11.41 22.04 35.04
C VAL A 225 -11.45 22.03 33.50
N GLY A 226 -12.65 22.06 32.91
CA GLY A 226 -12.88 22.11 31.49
C GLY A 226 -13.14 20.74 30.82
N ASN A 227 -13.31 19.68 31.60
CA ASN A 227 -13.93 18.45 31.11
C ASN A 227 -15.39 18.70 30.72
N LEU A 228 -15.98 17.79 29.92
CA LEU A 228 -17.32 17.98 29.32
C LEU A 228 -18.41 18.13 30.36
N PHE A 229 -18.30 17.41 31.45
CA PHE A 229 -19.30 17.45 32.54
C PHE A 229 -18.62 17.85 33.87
N PRO A 230 -19.15 18.87 34.56
CA PRO A 230 -18.68 19.23 35.90
C PRO A 230 -18.90 18.10 36.92
N VAL A 231 -17.98 18.01 37.91
CA VAL A 231 -18.10 17.06 39.01
C VAL A 231 -19.48 17.22 39.71
N GLY A 232 -20.15 16.11 39.95
CA GLY A 232 -21.45 16.07 40.62
C GLY A 232 -22.65 16.28 39.67
N THR A 233 -22.45 16.43 38.38
CA THR A 233 -23.57 16.47 37.41
C THR A 233 -24.22 15.09 37.36
N PRO A 234 -25.50 14.96 37.63
CA PRO A 234 -26.20 13.68 37.62
C PRO A 234 -26.17 12.99 36.26
N LYS A 235 -26.08 11.66 36.24
CA LYS A 235 -26.05 10.84 34.99
C LYS A 235 -24.88 11.16 34.07
N THR A 236 -23.75 11.63 34.60
CA THR A 236 -22.54 11.93 33.83
C THR A 236 -21.29 11.44 34.54
N ARG A 237 -20.23 11.24 33.77
CA ARG A 237 -18.89 10.94 34.27
C ARG A 237 -17.99 12.17 34.06
N PRO A 238 -17.41 12.73 35.12
CA PRO A 238 -16.62 13.94 35.08
C PRO A 238 -15.24 13.73 34.42
N GLU A 239 -14.79 12.49 34.25
CA GLU A 239 -13.56 12.13 33.53
C GLU A 239 -13.63 12.41 32.04
N ILE A 240 -14.85 12.52 31.47
CA ILE A 240 -15.06 12.67 30.05
C ILE A 240 -14.57 14.04 29.53
N TYR A 241 -13.57 14.04 28.66
CA TYR A 241 -13.16 15.22 27.88
C TYR A 241 -13.88 15.28 26.55
N THR A 242 -13.82 14.18 25.76
CA THR A 242 -14.64 14.04 24.56
C THR A 242 -15.42 12.74 24.58
N MET A 243 -16.59 12.73 23.91
CA MET A 243 -17.46 11.56 23.76
C MET A 243 -17.88 11.39 22.29
N GLY A 244 -18.54 10.28 21.99
CA GLY A 244 -19.02 10.01 20.64
C GLY A 244 -17.91 9.48 19.72
N HIS A 245 -17.13 8.51 20.20
CA HIS A 245 -16.08 7.81 19.47
C HIS A 245 -16.41 6.33 19.31
N ARG A 246 -15.93 5.74 18.21
CA ARG A 246 -16.01 4.29 18.00
C ARG A 246 -14.76 3.59 18.54
N ASN A 247 -13.61 3.86 17.99
CA ASN A 247 -12.33 3.31 18.41
C ASN A 247 -11.20 4.33 18.18
N PRO A 248 -11.09 5.35 19.03
CA PRO A 248 -10.03 6.36 18.95
C PRO A 248 -8.71 5.71 19.34
N TYR A 249 -8.00 5.17 18.33
CA TYR A 249 -6.93 4.22 18.57
C TYR A 249 -5.59 4.87 18.93
N ARG A 250 -5.25 6.01 18.29
CA ARG A 250 -4.05 6.81 18.65
C ARG A 250 -4.43 8.26 18.82
N ILE A 251 -3.94 8.85 19.90
CA ILE A 251 -4.21 10.24 20.25
C ILE A 251 -2.91 11.04 20.38
N SER A 252 -3.00 12.35 20.27
CA SER A 252 -1.90 13.27 20.57
C SER A 252 -2.43 14.61 21.05
N VAL A 253 -1.80 15.17 22.08
CA VAL A 253 -2.10 16.49 22.63
C VAL A 253 -1.03 17.49 22.17
N ASP A 254 -1.42 18.49 21.41
CA ASP A 254 -0.52 19.56 21.01
C ASP A 254 -0.15 20.45 22.22
N GLN A 255 1.11 20.41 22.61
CA GLN A 255 1.64 21.10 23.79
C GLN A 255 1.58 22.62 23.69
N LYS A 256 1.38 23.20 22.50
CA LYS A 256 1.33 24.67 22.31
C LYS A 256 -0.08 25.22 22.30
N THR A 257 -1.00 24.49 21.65
CA THR A 257 -2.39 24.93 21.50
C THR A 257 -3.33 24.29 22.51
N GLY A 258 -2.94 23.17 23.12
CA GLY A 258 -3.79 22.32 23.94
C GLY A 258 -4.85 21.59 23.13
N PHE A 259 -4.74 21.54 21.81
CA PHE A 259 -5.65 20.81 20.96
C PHE A 259 -5.36 19.32 21.06
N LEU A 260 -6.41 18.53 21.12
CA LEU A 260 -6.34 17.08 21.09
C LEU A 260 -6.61 16.59 19.68
N TYR A 261 -5.74 15.74 19.15
CA TYR A 261 -5.91 15.02 17.89
C TYR A 261 -6.07 13.53 18.14
N TRP A 262 -6.83 12.85 17.30
CA TRP A 262 -6.96 11.39 17.33
C TRP A 262 -7.30 10.83 15.95
N GLY A 263 -6.96 9.56 15.73
CA GLY A 263 -7.51 8.77 14.64
C GLY A 263 -8.61 7.86 15.18
N ASP A 264 -9.81 7.91 14.60
CA ASP A 264 -10.95 7.05 14.96
C ASP A 264 -11.23 6.05 13.83
N VAL A 265 -11.15 4.77 14.16
CA VAL A 265 -11.43 3.68 13.21
C VAL A 265 -12.95 3.58 13.05
N GLY A 266 -13.42 3.93 11.88
CA GLY A 266 -14.84 4.02 11.54
C GLY A 266 -15.51 2.67 11.28
N PRO A 267 -16.84 2.68 11.00
CA PRO A 267 -17.61 1.49 10.68
C PRO A 267 -17.25 0.89 9.32
N ASP A 268 -17.93 -0.20 8.89
CA ASP A 268 -17.48 -1.02 7.76
C ASP A 268 -18.37 -0.94 6.51
N ALA A 269 -19.51 -0.22 6.54
CA ALA A 269 -20.43 -0.15 5.40
C ALA A 269 -19.78 0.48 4.16
N GLY A 270 -19.77 -0.25 3.04
CA GLY A 270 -19.09 0.19 1.82
C GLY A 270 -19.86 1.19 0.95
N ILE A 271 -21.18 1.34 1.15
CA ILE A 271 -22.06 2.17 0.34
C ILE A 271 -23.09 2.90 1.19
N ASP A 272 -23.63 4.01 0.69
CA ASP A 272 -24.80 4.67 1.30
C ASP A 272 -26.03 3.78 1.20
N SER A 273 -26.84 3.75 2.28
CA SER A 273 -28.10 3.06 2.35
C SER A 273 -29.25 4.04 2.60
N THR A 274 -30.36 3.88 1.88
CA THR A 274 -31.57 4.65 2.11
C THR A 274 -32.29 4.26 3.41
N GLY A 275 -31.90 3.12 4.03
CA GLY A 275 -32.50 2.62 5.26
C GLY A 275 -31.61 2.80 6.49
N PHE A 276 -30.30 2.66 6.34
CA PHE A 276 -29.38 2.76 7.48
C PHE A 276 -28.66 4.12 7.56
N GLY A 277 -28.14 4.64 6.45
CA GLY A 277 -27.42 5.90 6.43
C GLY A 277 -26.21 5.94 5.50
N PRO A 278 -25.22 6.81 5.79
CA PRO A 278 -24.03 6.98 4.99
C PRO A 278 -23.13 5.75 5.01
N ALA A 279 -22.34 5.60 3.96
CA ALA A 279 -21.17 4.71 3.95
C ALA A 279 -20.19 5.09 5.06
N ALA A 280 -19.43 4.11 5.47
CA ALA A 280 -18.44 4.24 6.52
C ALA A 280 -17.25 5.13 6.13
N GLU A 281 -16.78 5.90 7.09
CA GLU A 281 -15.57 6.73 6.98
C GLU A 281 -14.73 6.57 8.25
N ASP A 282 -13.40 6.57 8.08
CA ASP A 282 -12.48 6.79 9.18
C ASP A 282 -12.23 8.28 9.35
N GLU A 283 -11.87 8.68 10.56
CA GLU A 283 -11.80 10.08 10.95
C GLU A 283 -10.46 10.41 11.61
N PHE A 284 -9.91 11.57 11.25
CA PHE A 284 -8.98 12.28 12.11
C PHE A 284 -9.75 13.39 12.79
N GLY A 285 -9.84 13.32 14.10
CA GLY A 285 -10.54 14.31 14.91
C GLY A 285 -9.60 15.41 15.41
N GLN A 286 -10.16 16.58 15.72
CA GLN A 286 -9.51 17.68 16.40
C GLN A 286 -10.46 18.27 17.43
N ALA A 287 -10.11 18.21 18.72
CA ALA A 287 -10.85 18.90 19.76
C ALA A 287 -10.08 20.11 20.29
N ARG A 288 -10.66 21.28 20.15
CA ARG A 288 -10.14 22.55 20.68
C ARG A 288 -10.65 22.84 22.10
N LYS A 289 -11.65 22.07 22.52
CA LYS A 289 -12.29 22.04 23.84
C LYS A 289 -13.09 20.75 23.99
N ALA A 290 -13.48 20.42 25.19
CA ALA A 290 -14.37 19.29 25.46
C ALA A 290 -15.64 19.30 24.60
N GLY A 291 -16.11 18.13 24.15
CA GLY A 291 -17.25 18.05 23.25
C GLY A 291 -17.71 16.64 22.89
N ASN A 292 -18.76 16.57 22.08
CA ASN A 292 -19.30 15.36 21.50
C ASN A 292 -18.96 15.27 20.01
N PHE A 293 -18.46 14.11 19.53
CA PHE A 293 -18.02 13.87 18.14
C PHE A 293 -18.93 12.90 17.39
N GLY A 294 -20.06 12.54 17.99
CA GLY A 294 -21.27 12.12 17.28
C GLY A 294 -21.52 10.63 17.12
N TRP A 295 -20.53 9.74 17.25
CA TRP A 295 -20.75 8.30 17.15
C TRP A 295 -21.71 7.80 18.26
N PRO A 296 -22.69 6.91 17.96
CA PRO A 296 -22.93 6.20 16.70
C PRO A 296 -23.89 6.89 15.71
N TYR A 297 -24.33 8.11 15.96
CA TYR A 297 -25.34 8.78 15.18
C TYR A 297 -24.82 9.45 13.91
N PHE A 298 -23.53 9.80 13.87
CA PHE A 298 -22.92 10.56 12.79
C PHE A 298 -21.55 10.00 12.43
N VAL A 299 -21.13 10.27 11.19
CA VAL A 299 -19.78 9.96 10.69
C VAL A 299 -19.30 11.10 9.78
N GLY A 300 -17.98 11.32 9.71
CA GLY A 300 -17.35 12.33 8.85
C GLY A 300 -17.72 13.77 9.23
N ASP A 301 -18.31 14.49 8.28
CA ASP A 301 -18.79 15.86 8.49
C ASP A 301 -20.20 15.93 9.09
N ASN A 302 -20.50 15.09 10.05
CA ASN A 302 -21.81 14.91 10.66
C ASN A 302 -22.85 14.34 9.69
N LYS A 303 -22.46 13.43 8.80
CA LYS A 303 -23.43 12.66 8.00
C LYS A 303 -24.26 11.78 8.92
N ALA A 304 -25.56 12.00 8.95
CA ALA A 304 -26.47 11.37 9.89
C ALA A 304 -26.91 9.98 9.45
N TYR A 305 -26.85 9.02 10.36
CA TYR A 305 -27.53 7.74 10.27
C TYR A 305 -29.04 7.91 10.52
N TRP A 306 -29.82 6.89 10.14
CA TRP A 306 -31.23 6.77 10.46
C TRP A 306 -31.38 6.09 11.83
N ASP A 307 -32.40 6.47 12.57
CA ASP A 307 -32.85 5.75 13.77
C ASP A 307 -33.53 4.45 13.31
N PHE A 308 -32.73 3.38 13.14
CA PHE A 308 -33.17 2.11 12.58
C PHE A 308 -33.65 1.16 13.67
N ASP A 309 -34.93 0.77 13.58
CA ASP A 309 -35.51 -0.23 14.48
C ASP A 309 -35.23 -1.65 13.97
N PHE A 310 -34.36 -2.36 14.70
CA PHE A 310 -33.96 -3.74 14.38
C PHE A 310 -35.06 -4.78 14.65
N ASP A 311 -36.09 -4.48 15.39
CA ASP A 311 -37.21 -5.40 15.66
C ASP A 311 -38.21 -5.37 14.49
N THR A 312 -38.62 -4.19 14.08
CA THR A 312 -39.57 -3.98 12.96
C THR A 312 -38.90 -3.91 11.60
N GLN A 313 -37.56 -3.82 11.52
CA GLN A 313 -36.77 -3.62 10.31
C GLN A 313 -37.20 -2.36 9.52
N THR A 314 -37.49 -1.26 10.24
CA THR A 314 -37.91 0.01 9.67
C THR A 314 -37.00 1.16 10.09
N SER A 315 -36.87 2.15 9.21
CA SER A 315 -36.12 3.37 9.48
C SER A 315 -37.05 4.44 10.06
N GLY A 316 -36.64 5.04 11.16
CA GLY A 316 -37.26 6.22 11.74
C GLY A 316 -36.77 7.51 11.07
N GLU A 317 -36.57 8.56 11.86
CA GLU A 317 -36.01 9.84 11.42
C GLU A 317 -34.48 9.77 11.41
N LYS A 318 -33.82 10.68 10.68
CA LYS A 318 -32.39 10.87 10.82
C LYS A 318 -32.05 11.59 12.13
N PHE A 319 -30.93 11.21 12.74
CA PHE A 319 -30.44 11.94 13.90
C PHE A 319 -30.08 13.40 13.55
N ASP A 320 -30.32 14.32 14.50
CA ASP A 320 -29.99 15.74 14.35
C ASP A 320 -28.67 16.07 15.06
N PRO A 321 -27.60 16.50 14.34
CA PRO A 321 -26.32 16.80 14.96
C PRO A 321 -26.39 18.02 15.90
N ALA A 322 -27.34 18.91 15.75
CA ALA A 322 -27.53 20.04 16.66
C ALA A 322 -28.16 19.65 17.98
N LYS A 323 -28.94 18.55 18.00
CA LYS A 323 -29.64 18.03 19.17
C LYS A 323 -29.71 16.50 19.16
N PRO A 324 -28.56 15.81 19.31
CA PRO A 324 -28.58 14.37 19.35
C PRO A 324 -29.32 13.89 20.62
N ILE A 325 -30.10 12.83 20.45
CA ILE A 325 -30.92 12.27 21.56
C ILE A 325 -30.63 10.78 21.67
N ASN A 326 -30.30 10.32 22.88
CA ASN A 326 -30.09 8.92 23.19
C ASN A 326 -31.27 8.37 24.02
N LYS A 327 -32.20 7.69 23.35
CA LYS A 327 -33.36 7.05 23.99
C LYS A 327 -33.22 5.56 24.18
N SER A 328 -32.03 5.00 23.90
CA SER A 328 -31.83 3.56 24.08
C SER A 328 -32.23 3.10 25.50
N PRO A 329 -32.89 1.96 25.64
CA PRO A 329 -33.15 1.34 26.93
C PRO A 329 -31.85 0.96 27.69
N ASN A 330 -30.71 0.90 26.99
CA ASN A 330 -29.38 0.65 27.58
C ASN A 330 -28.68 1.93 28.03
N ASN A 331 -29.25 3.12 27.81
CA ASN A 331 -28.68 4.39 28.25
C ASN A 331 -28.91 4.62 29.74
N THR A 332 -27.87 4.85 30.52
CA THR A 332 -27.91 5.25 31.93
C THR A 332 -27.60 6.73 32.12
N GLY A 333 -27.23 7.42 31.05
CA GLY A 333 -26.84 8.82 31.06
C GLY A 333 -27.99 9.81 30.78
N LEU A 334 -27.61 10.95 30.23
CA LEU A 334 -28.57 11.97 29.76
C LEU A 334 -29.19 11.49 28.43
N GLU A 335 -30.45 11.85 28.21
CA GLU A 335 -31.11 11.65 26.91
C GLU A 335 -30.70 12.73 25.91
N GLU A 336 -30.73 14.00 26.31
CA GLU A 336 -30.28 15.12 25.48
C GLU A 336 -28.75 15.24 25.57
N LEU A 337 -28.07 15.11 24.41
CA LEU A 337 -26.61 15.12 24.32
C LEU A 337 -26.10 16.49 23.86
N PRO A 338 -24.85 16.83 24.18
CA PRO A 338 -24.21 18.00 23.58
C PRO A 338 -24.20 17.91 22.03
N PRO A 339 -24.31 19.05 21.30
CA PRO A 339 -24.24 19.07 19.85
C PRO A 339 -23.00 18.34 19.31
N ALA A 340 -23.17 17.58 18.23
CA ALA A 340 -22.10 16.85 17.58
C ALA A 340 -21.18 17.78 16.81
N GLN A 341 -19.87 17.59 16.95
CA GLN A 341 -18.82 18.25 16.19
C GLN A 341 -18.35 17.35 15.03
N PRO A 342 -18.10 17.89 13.82
CA PRO A 342 -17.62 17.10 12.71
C PRO A 342 -16.15 16.72 12.89
N ALA A 343 -15.72 15.67 12.18
CA ALA A 343 -14.31 15.30 12.05
C ALA A 343 -13.50 16.44 11.38
N PHE A 344 -12.20 16.49 11.70
CA PHE A 344 -11.25 17.42 11.10
C PHE A 344 -10.88 16.99 9.66
N ILE A 345 -10.60 15.70 9.46
CA ILE A 345 -10.38 15.05 8.17
C ILE A 345 -11.09 13.70 8.19
N TRP A 346 -11.72 13.30 7.11
CA TRP A 346 -12.43 12.01 7.02
C TRP A 346 -12.29 11.39 5.63
N TYR A 347 -12.35 10.06 5.56
CA TYR A 347 -12.18 9.37 4.30
C TYR A 347 -12.84 7.99 4.28
N PRO A 348 -13.48 7.63 3.14
CA PRO A 348 -14.05 6.30 2.93
C PRO A 348 -12.98 5.27 2.52
N ALA A 349 -13.38 4.00 2.36
CA ALA A 349 -12.58 2.98 1.69
C ALA A 349 -12.29 3.35 0.22
N ALA A 350 -13.21 4.06 -0.43
CA ALA A 350 -13.00 4.67 -1.74
C ALA A 350 -12.04 5.87 -1.68
N GLU A 351 -11.54 6.32 -2.82
CA GLU A 351 -10.79 7.58 -2.89
C GLU A 351 -11.69 8.75 -2.48
N SER A 352 -11.25 9.53 -1.49
CA SER A 352 -11.98 10.69 -1.01
C SER A 352 -11.95 11.82 -2.03
N LYS A 353 -13.12 12.33 -2.44
CA LYS A 353 -13.21 13.50 -3.32
C LYS A 353 -12.63 14.77 -2.68
N LYS A 354 -12.72 14.88 -1.36
CA LYS A 354 -12.24 16.05 -0.59
C LYS A 354 -10.76 15.92 -0.24
N PHE A 355 -10.30 14.71 0.04
CA PHE A 355 -8.94 14.42 0.49
C PHE A 355 -8.29 13.29 -0.35
N PRO A 356 -8.08 13.50 -1.68
CA PRO A 356 -7.66 12.42 -2.59
C PRO A 356 -6.28 11.82 -2.26
N LEU A 357 -5.39 12.58 -1.60
CA LEU A 357 -4.07 12.09 -1.19
C LEU A 357 -4.12 10.98 -0.13
N LEU A 358 -5.25 10.80 0.54
CA LEU A 358 -5.43 9.71 1.49
C LEU A 358 -5.53 8.33 0.79
N GLY A 359 -5.83 8.33 -0.53
CA GLY A 359 -5.88 7.12 -1.34
C GLY A 359 -7.14 6.29 -1.08
N SER A 360 -7.07 4.99 -1.39
CA SER A 360 -8.15 4.02 -1.23
C SER A 360 -7.64 2.72 -0.62
N GLY A 361 -8.53 1.83 -0.19
CA GLY A 361 -8.20 0.54 0.45
C GLY A 361 -8.76 0.43 1.85
N GLY A 362 -8.18 -0.45 2.67
CA GLY A 362 -8.45 -0.58 4.08
C GLY A 362 -8.28 0.74 4.83
N ARG A 363 -8.77 0.81 6.05
CA ARG A 363 -8.77 2.06 6.82
C ARG A 363 -8.45 1.79 8.27
N SER A 364 -7.53 2.58 8.83
CA SER A 364 -7.21 2.64 10.26
C SER A 364 -6.47 3.93 10.55
N ALA A 365 -7.21 5.00 10.81
CA ALA A 365 -6.68 6.32 11.09
C ALA A 365 -5.92 6.38 12.42
N MET A 366 -4.72 6.98 12.42
CA MET A 366 -3.84 7.14 13.57
C MET A 366 -3.32 8.57 13.67
N ALA A 367 -3.44 9.22 14.83
CA ALA A 367 -2.89 10.56 15.02
C ALA A 367 -1.48 10.50 15.61
N GLY A 368 -0.63 11.38 15.13
CA GLY A 368 0.69 11.66 15.69
C GLY A 368 0.81 13.11 16.13
N GLN A 369 2.03 13.55 16.36
CA GLN A 369 2.35 14.81 17.02
C GLN A 369 2.40 16.01 16.05
N VAL A 370 2.23 17.22 16.59
CA VAL A 370 2.61 18.45 15.91
C VAL A 370 4.10 18.68 16.17
N TYR A 371 4.89 18.78 15.10
CA TYR A 371 6.32 19.05 15.20
C TYR A 371 6.59 20.53 15.45
N TYR A 372 7.31 20.87 16.51
CA TYR A 372 7.76 22.23 16.80
C TYR A 372 9.29 22.28 16.87
N LYS A 373 9.92 22.95 15.90
CA LYS A 373 11.38 23.04 15.81
C LYS A 373 12.04 23.61 17.07
N GLU A 374 11.33 24.46 17.80
CA GLU A 374 11.85 25.07 19.02
C GLU A 374 12.07 24.07 20.17
N GLU A 375 11.36 22.93 20.16
CA GLU A 375 11.53 21.84 21.12
C GLU A 375 12.82 21.07 20.82
N PHE A 376 13.24 21.06 19.56
CA PHE A 376 14.42 20.34 19.08
C PHE A 376 15.62 21.23 18.73
N LYS A 377 15.65 22.51 19.20
CA LYS A 377 16.72 23.43 18.87
C LYS A 377 18.12 22.98 19.30
N ASN A 378 18.22 22.13 20.30
CA ASN A 378 19.46 21.54 20.81
C ASN A 378 19.63 20.08 20.42
N ALA A 379 18.71 19.52 19.65
CA ALA A 379 18.75 18.14 19.21
C ALA A 379 19.89 17.91 18.21
N GLN A 380 20.38 16.70 18.13
CA GLN A 380 21.48 16.35 17.21
C GLN A 380 21.00 16.31 15.73
N ARG A 381 19.77 15.87 15.49
CA ARG A 381 19.19 15.64 14.16
C ARG A 381 17.78 16.22 14.04
N PRO A 382 17.57 17.52 14.36
CA PRO A 382 16.24 18.11 14.29
C PRO A 382 15.74 18.05 12.85
N PHE A 383 14.46 17.80 12.68
CA PHE A 383 13.82 17.92 11.38
C PHE A 383 13.90 19.35 10.86
N PRO A 384 13.93 19.57 9.54
CA PRO A 384 14.08 20.89 8.96
C PRO A 384 12.90 21.83 9.27
N ASP A 385 13.16 23.13 9.27
CA ASP A 385 12.18 24.21 9.49
C ASP A 385 10.91 24.09 8.66
N TYR A 386 10.98 23.34 7.56
CA TYR A 386 9.83 23.03 6.71
C TYR A 386 8.68 22.36 7.47
N TYR A 387 8.99 21.54 8.47
CA TYR A 387 8.00 20.78 9.24
C TYR A 387 7.51 21.54 10.49
N ASP A 388 8.07 22.72 10.80
CA ASP A 388 7.65 23.49 11.96
C ASP A 388 6.14 23.75 11.96
N LYS A 389 5.48 23.47 13.09
CA LYS A 389 4.04 23.61 13.33
C LYS A 389 3.14 22.77 12.42
N LYS A 390 3.65 21.67 11.90
CA LYS A 390 2.85 20.75 11.10
C LYS A 390 2.49 19.51 11.91
N LEU A 391 1.25 19.06 11.75
CA LEU A 391 0.73 17.86 12.36
C LEU A 391 1.08 16.64 11.49
N PHE A 392 1.60 15.60 12.12
CA PHE A 392 1.86 14.31 11.49
C PHE A 392 0.69 13.37 11.79
N LEU A 393 0.03 12.87 10.75
CA LEU A 393 -1.00 11.83 10.82
C LEU A 393 -0.49 10.61 10.06
N TYR A 394 -0.94 9.43 10.45
CA TYR A 394 -0.53 8.21 9.76
C TYR A 394 -1.67 7.22 9.65
N GLU A 395 -1.47 6.19 8.86
CA GLU A 395 -2.51 5.24 8.51
C GLU A 395 -1.94 3.82 8.49
N TRP A 396 -2.51 2.97 9.31
CA TRP A 396 -2.03 1.61 9.53
C TRP A 396 -2.22 0.72 8.31
N MET A 397 -3.41 0.72 7.68
CA MET A 397 -3.75 -0.15 6.54
C MET A 397 -3.16 0.33 5.21
N ARG A 398 -2.84 1.63 5.08
CA ARG A 398 -2.39 2.26 3.83
C ARG A 398 -0.92 2.64 3.83
N ASP A 399 -0.18 2.30 4.87
CA ASP A 399 1.27 2.43 4.97
C ASP A 399 1.81 3.84 4.66
N TRP A 400 1.16 4.89 5.17
CA TRP A 400 1.64 6.23 4.93
C TRP A 400 1.65 7.13 6.17
N ILE A 401 2.53 8.13 6.13
CA ILE A 401 2.52 9.28 7.02
C ILE A 401 2.15 10.52 6.21
N MET A 402 1.23 11.32 6.74
CA MET A 402 0.71 12.55 6.14
C MET A 402 1.09 13.75 7.01
N VAL A 403 1.60 14.79 6.38
CA VAL A 403 1.92 16.05 7.03
C VAL A 403 0.84 17.07 6.74
N ILE A 404 0.22 17.59 7.78
CA ILE A 404 -0.89 18.54 7.70
C ILE A 404 -0.37 19.95 8.03
N THR A 405 -0.58 20.87 7.11
CA THR A 405 -0.38 22.30 7.35
C THR A 405 -1.71 22.91 7.80
N MET A 406 -1.68 23.60 8.93
CA MET A 406 -2.81 24.33 9.50
C MET A 406 -2.57 25.83 9.46
N ASN A 407 -3.64 26.62 9.54
CA ASN A 407 -3.55 28.07 9.75
C ASN A 407 -3.30 28.37 11.25
N GLU A 408 -3.14 29.64 11.60
CA GLU A 408 -2.92 30.10 12.99
C GLU A 408 -4.07 29.75 13.97
N LYS A 409 -5.25 29.43 13.42
CA LYS A 409 -6.42 29.01 14.22
C LYS A 409 -6.50 27.48 14.35
N GLY A 410 -5.59 26.74 13.73
CA GLY A 410 -5.61 25.28 13.68
C GLY A 410 -6.54 24.70 12.63
N ASP A 411 -7.06 25.49 11.67
CA ASP A 411 -7.88 24.95 10.59
C ASP A 411 -7.02 24.35 9.49
N PHE A 412 -7.51 23.26 8.87
CA PHE A 412 -6.86 22.58 7.76
C PHE A 412 -6.59 23.52 6.58
N GLN A 413 -5.38 23.52 6.05
CA GLN A 413 -5.00 24.23 4.82
C GLN A 413 -4.60 23.28 3.70
N LYS A 414 -3.69 22.36 3.96
CA LYS A 414 -3.22 21.36 3.00
C LYS A 414 -2.66 20.13 3.70
N MET A 415 -2.54 19.05 2.94
CA MET A 415 -1.83 17.83 3.32
C MET A 415 -0.80 17.46 2.26
N GLU A 416 0.21 16.72 2.68
CA GLU A 416 1.25 16.18 1.80
C GLU A 416 1.80 14.87 2.40
N ARG A 417 2.25 13.95 1.54
CA ARG A 417 2.91 12.73 1.99
C ARG A 417 4.26 13.06 2.60
N PHE A 418 4.53 12.51 3.80
CA PHE A 418 5.88 12.48 4.33
C PHE A 418 6.63 11.31 3.71
N LEU A 419 7.78 11.57 3.06
CA LEU A 419 8.62 10.58 2.40
C LEU A 419 7.82 9.58 1.53
N PRO A 420 7.23 9.99 0.40
CA PRO A 420 6.34 9.16 -0.41
C PRO A 420 6.92 7.82 -0.87
N ASN A 421 8.27 7.71 -0.95
CA ASN A 421 8.97 6.49 -1.33
C ASN A 421 9.45 5.65 -0.13
N LEU A 422 9.13 6.07 1.10
CA LEU A 422 9.42 5.31 2.31
C LEU A 422 8.47 4.11 2.38
N HIS A 423 9.04 2.92 2.44
CA HIS A 423 8.26 1.71 2.71
C HIS A 423 8.04 1.55 4.22
N LEU A 424 6.79 1.44 4.62
CA LEU A 424 6.35 1.12 5.96
C LEU A 424 5.61 -0.22 5.97
N ASP A 425 5.65 -0.93 7.10
CA ASP A 425 4.96 -2.20 7.30
C ASP A 425 3.90 -2.03 8.42
N HIS A 426 2.80 -1.35 8.10
CA HIS A 426 1.69 -1.03 9.00
C HIS A 426 2.15 -0.27 10.26
N PRO A 427 2.42 1.06 10.15
CA PRO A 427 2.83 1.89 11.28
C PRO A 427 1.70 1.96 12.30
N ILE A 428 1.97 1.49 13.52
CA ILE A 428 0.98 1.38 14.60
C ILE A 428 1.14 2.47 15.67
N ASP A 429 2.36 3.01 15.81
CA ASP A 429 2.66 4.13 16.68
C ASP A 429 3.89 4.91 16.22
N MET A 430 3.95 6.22 16.54
CA MET A 430 5.11 7.04 16.26
C MET A 430 5.28 8.21 17.24
N GLU A 431 6.54 8.52 17.58
CA GLU A 431 6.90 9.59 18.50
C GLU A 431 8.24 10.24 18.10
N PHE A 432 8.34 11.58 18.27
CA PHE A 432 9.62 12.27 18.15
C PHE A 432 10.46 12.12 19.42
N GLY A 433 11.67 11.57 19.29
CA GLY A 433 12.64 11.52 20.37
C GLY A 433 13.39 12.83 20.59
N HIS A 434 14.07 12.97 21.74
CA HIS A 434 14.76 14.20 22.13
C HIS A 434 15.91 14.61 21.19
N ASN A 435 16.51 13.64 20.46
CA ASN A 435 17.51 13.89 19.41
C ASN A 435 16.92 14.45 18.11
N GLY A 436 15.60 14.61 18.01
CA GLY A 436 14.88 15.11 16.85
C GLY A 436 14.51 14.04 15.82
N ASP A 437 14.83 12.78 16.10
CA ASP A 437 14.48 11.65 15.27
C ASP A 437 13.00 11.25 15.44
N LEU A 438 12.38 10.72 14.38
CA LEU A 438 11.04 10.14 14.47
C LEU A 438 11.14 8.61 14.65
N TYR A 439 10.69 8.13 15.81
CA TYR A 439 10.57 6.69 16.10
C TYR A 439 9.22 6.16 15.61
N ILE A 440 9.19 4.96 15.06
CA ILE A 440 7.97 4.33 14.54
C ILE A 440 7.98 2.85 14.94
N LEU A 441 6.86 2.36 15.49
CA LEU A 441 6.56 0.94 15.57
C LEU A 441 5.84 0.50 14.30
N GLU A 442 6.35 -0.51 13.64
CA GLU A 442 5.72 -1.17 12.51
C GLU A 442 5.17 -2.53 12.97
N TYR A 443 3.87 -2.72 12.80
CA TYR A 443 3.15 -3.91 13.26
C TYR A 443 3.38 -5.14 12.37
N GLY A 444 3.63 -4.92 11.09
CA GLY A 444 3.69 -5.96 10.07
C GLY A 444 2.33 -6.27 9.43
N GLN A 445 2.34 -7.12 8.41
CA GLN A 445 1.23 -7.27 7.45
C GLN A 445 -0.02 -7.99 7.98
N GLY A 446 0.10 -8.81 9.02
CA GLY A 446 -1.00 -9.64 9.51
C GLY A 446 -1.54 -9.18 10.86
N TRP A 447 -2.85 -8.95 10.96
CA TRP A 447 -3.50 -8.62 12.21
C TRP A 447 -3.64 -9.87 13.12
N PHE A 448 -3.41 -9.70 14.43
CA PHE A 448 -3.34 -10.77 15.45
C PHE A 448 -2.29 -11.85 15.16
N LEU A 449 -1.14 -11.45 14.63
CA LEU A 449 -0.04 -12.37 14.32
C LEU A 449 1.31 -11.78 14.73
N ALA A 450 2.22 -12.67 15.13
CA ALA A 450 3.64 -12.35 15.17
C ALA A 450 4.18 -12.25 13.74
N ASN A 451 4.35 -11.02 13.27
CA ASN A 451 4.81 -10.76 11.91
C ASN A 451 6.34 -10.70 11.86
N PRO A 452 7.00 -11.40 10.93
CA PRO A 452 8.46 -11.34 10.81
C PRO A 452 8.98 -9.95 10.38
N GLU A 453 8.15 -9.16 9.72
CA GLU A 453 8.45 -7.79 9.31
C GLU A 453 8.16 -6.73 10.37
N SER A 454 7.59 -7.11 11.53
CA SER A 454 7.34 -6.16 12.62
C SER A 454 8.63 -5.66 13.27
N LYS A 455 8.72 -4.36 13.50
CA LYS A 455 9.97 -3.74 13.95
C LYS A 455 9.78 -2.38 14.62
N LEU A 456 10.78 -1.98 15.39
CA LEU A 456 11.00 -0.62 15.83
C LEU A 456 12.02 0.02 14.89
N VAL A 457 11.66 1.16 14.31
CA VAL A 457 12.53 1.92 13.41
C VAL A 457 12.67 3.36 13.86
N ARG A 458 13.70 4.03 13.35
CA ARG A 458 13.95 5.44 13.55
C ARG A 458 14.23 6.12 12.23
N ILE A 459 13.56 7.25 11.98
CA ILE A 459 13.80 8.11 10.83
C ILE A 459 14.72 9.24 11.27
N GLU A 460 15.93 9.26 10.73
CA GLU A 460 16.94 10.28 10.99
C GLU A 460 16.98 11.30 9.85
N TYR A 461 17.12 12.58 10.18
CA TYR A 461 17.38 13.64 9.21
C TYR A 461 18.86 14.04 9.19
N ASN A 462 19.47 14.01 8.03
CA ASN A 462 20.83 14.47 7.81
C ASN A 462 20.85 15.88 7.17
N SER A 463 21.13 16.89 7.96
CA SER A 463 21.32 18.27 7.47
C SER A 463 22.71 18.52 6.86
N GLY A 464 23.68 17.64 7.15
CA GLY A 464 25.08 17.75 6.72
C GLY A 464 25.38 17.00 5.44
N ASN A 465 26.65 16.58 5.33
CA ASN A 465 27.13 15.74 4.24
C ASN A 465 26.43 14.39 4.22
N ARG A 466 26.07 13.94 3.04
CA ARG A 466 25.44 12.62 2.80
C ARG A 466 26.47 11.62 2.32
N LYS A 467 26.35 10.38 2.74
CA LYS A 467 27.17 9.31 2.16
C LYS A 467 26.83 9.10 0.67
N PRO A 468 27.80 8.68 -0.14
CA PRO A 468 27.54 8.39 -1.56
C PRO A 468 26.50 7.30 -1.74
N TRP A 469 25.72 7.39 -2.82
CA TRP A 469 24.87 6.32 -3.31
C TRP A 469 25.70 5.41 -4.21
N VAL A 470 25.89 4.14 -3.82
CA VAL A 470 26.74 3.19 -4.53
C VAL A 470 25.93 2.29 -5.47
N SER A 471 26.31 2.29 -6.74
CA SER A 471 25.84 1.34 -7.76
C SER A 471 27.04 0.49 -8.19
N ALA A 472 26.93 -0.83 -8.05
CA ALA A 472 27.94 -1.78 -8.53
C ALA A 472 27.29 -2.70 -9.56
N LYS A 473 27.94 -2.81 -10.72
CA LYS A 473 27.48 -3.63 -11.86
C LYS A 473 28.67 -4.44 -12.41
N SER A 474 28.36 -5.49 -13.17
CA SER A 474 29.32 -6.22 -13.96
C SER A 474 28.68 -6.68 -15.28
N ASP A 475 29.51 -6.83 -16.33
CA ASP A 475 29.06 -7.36 -17.63
C ASP A 475 28.73 -8.86 -17.55
N LYS A 476 29.33 -9.59 -16.60
CA LYS A 476 29.10 -11.02 -16.34
C LYS A 476 29.11 -11.30 -14.85
N LEU A 477 28.23 -12.19 -14.43
CA LEU A 477 28.18 -12.70 -13.04
C LEU A 477 28.69 -14.14 -12.95
N ALA A 478 28.85 -14.83 -14.10
CA ALA A 478 29.36 -16.18 -14.16
C ALA A 478 30.08 -16.43 -15.49
N GLY A 479 30.94 -17.44 -15.53
CA GLY A 479 31.58 -17.87 -16.76
C GLY A 479 32.71 -18.89 -16.56
N ALA A 480 33.08 -19.56 -17.66
CA ALA A 480 34.22 -20.48 -17.69
C ALA A 480 35.56 -19.75 -17.49
N LEU A 481 36.57 -20.48 -17.01
CA LEU A 481 37.93 -19.94 -16.81
C LEU A 481 38.74 -19.93 -18.11
N PRO A 482 39.62 -18.90 -18.31
CA PRO A 482 39.75 -17.68 -17.51
C PRO A 482 38.56 -16.74 -17.75
N LEU A 483 37.93 -16.22 -16.69
CA LEU A 483 36.77 -15.33 -16.78
C LEU A 483 37.23 -13.88 -16.61
N THR A 484 37.21 -13.11 -17.68
CA THR A 484 37.40 -11.66 -17.62
C THR A 484 36.08 -10.96 -17.47
N VAL A 485 35.96 -10.10 -16.43
CA VAL A 485 34.77 -9.35 -16.08
C VAL A 485 35.09 -7.86 -16.07
N GLN A 486 34.23 -7.06 -16.70
CA GLN A 486 34.25 -5.61 -16.59
C GLN A 486 33.35 -5.18 -15.45
N LEU A 487 33.94 -4.65 -14.37
CA LEU A 487 33.21 -4.04 -13.27
C LEU A 487 32.84 -2.60 -13.62
N SER A 488 31.72 -2.11 -13.11
CA SER A 488 31.25 -0.75 -13.36
C SER A 488 30.61 -0.16 -12.12
N SER A 489 31.01 1.07 -11.80
CA SER A 489 30.39 1.93 -10.79
C SER A 489 29.37 2.89 -11.39
N GLU A 490 28.96 2.70 -12.61
CA GLU A 490 27.99 3.57 -13.32
C GLU A 490 26.66 3.66 -12.59
N GLY A 491 26.20 4.90 -12.33
CA GLY A 491 25.03 5.20 -11.48
C GLY A 491 25.39 5.50 -10.04
N THR A 492 26.68 5.37 -9.65
CA THR A 492 27.17 5.88 -8.37
C THR A 492 27.17 7.41 -8.41
N GLN A 493 26.68 8.04 -7.36
CA GLN A 493 26.61 9.50 -7.27
C GLN A 493 26.73 9.96 -5.83
N ASP A 494 27.23 11.16 -5.68
CA ASP A 494 27.16 11.92 -4.45
C ASP A 494 26.14 13.05 -4.60
N PHE A 495 25.21 13.15 -3.64
CA PHE A 495 24.13 14.14 -3.70
C PHE A 495 24.61 15.56 -3.30
N ASP A 496 25.74 15.65 -2.56
CA ASP A 496 26.38 16.91 -2.19
C ASP A 496 27.46 17.31 -3.22
N LYS A 497 27.66 16.48 -4.25
CA LYS A 497 28.59 16.66 -5.37
C LYS A 497 30.07 16.61 -4.95
N ASP A 498 30.37 15.87 -3.91
CA ASP A 498 31.71 15.61 -3.46
C ASP A 498 32.49 14.73 -4.44
N SER A 499 33.81 14.86 -4.42
CA SER A 499 34.69 13.96 -5.14
C SER A 499 34.69 12.59 -4.51
N LEU A 500 34.55 11.54 -5.35
CA LEU A 500 34.43 10.16 -4.90
C LEU A 500 35.72 9.38 -5.08
N ARG A 501 36.07 8.53 -4.12
CA ARG A 501 37.11 7.50 -4.20
C ARG A 501 36.49 6.14 -4.26
N PHE A 502 36.96 5.29 -5.16
CA PHE A 502 36.43 3.97 -5.42
C PHE A 502 37.41 2.91 -4.92
N GLU A 503 36.93 1.86 -4.31
CA GLU A 503 37.67 0.69 -3.89
C GLU A 503 36.84 -0.57 -4.18
N TRP A 504 37.32 -1.38 -5.14
CA TRP A 504 36.79 -2.69 -5.41
C TRP A 504 37.60 -3.73 -4.67
N LYS A 505 37.01 -4.44 -3.71
CA LYS A 505 37.63 -5.53 -2.96
C LYS A 505 37.10 -6.86 -3.50
N ILE A 506 37.98 -7.65 -4.11
CA ILE A 506 37.69 -8.99 -4.63
C ILE A 506 38.23 -10.00 -3.62
N THR A 507 37.34 -10.77 -3.01
CA THR A 507 37.70 -11.78 -1.99
C THR A 507 37.55 -13.17 -2.61
N PRO A 508 38.65 -13.93 -2.77
CA PRO A 508 38.63 -15.31 -3.22
C PRO A 508 37.98 -16.25 -2.19
N PRO A 509 37.34 -17.37 -2.61
CA PRO A 509 36.59 -18.24 -1.70
C PRO A 509 37.40 -18.97 -0.66
N LYS A 510 38.76 -19.05 -0.78
CA LYS A 510 39.64 -19.79 0.11
C LYS A 510 40.97 -19.04 0.46
N ALA A 511 41.11 -17.78 0.09
CA ALA A 511 42.31 -17.02 0.33
C ALA A 511 42.15 -16.02 1.46
N GLU A 512 43.19 -15.84 2.28
CA GLU A 512 43.26 -14.87 3.36
C GLU A 512 43.46 -13.43 2.85
N THR A 513 43.95 -13.25 1.62
CA THR A 513 44.23 -11.93 1.04
C THR A 513 43.22 -11.59 -0.09
N SER A 514 42.63 -10.42 0.03
CA SER A 514 41.77 -9.84 -1.00
C SER A 514 42.59 -9.02 -1.99
N ILE A 515 42.04 -8.89 -3.21
CA ILE A 515 42.60 -8.04 -4.26
C ILE A 515 41.87 -6.71 -4.20
N ILE A 516 42.58 -5.60 -4.25
CA ILE A 516 42.05 -4.24 -4.22
C ILE A 516 42.32 -3.57 -5.58
N LEU A 517 41.27 -2.97 -6.17
CA LEU A 517 41.35 -2.16 -7.36
C LEU A 517 40.74 -0.79 -7.07
N SER A 518 41.34 0.30 -7.49
CA SER A 518 40.95 1.67 -7.15
C SER A 518 40.34 2.44 -8.31
N GLU A 519 40.27 1.83 -9.49
CA GLU A 519 39.63 2.44 -10.66
C GLU A 519 38.10 2.37 -10.54
N PRO A 520 37.35 3.38 -11.03
CA PRO A 520 35.89 3.33 -11.01
C PRO A 520 35.28 2.14 -11.76
N ASN A 521 35.90 1.75 -12.88
CA ASN A 521 35.40 0.71 -13.78
C ASN A 521 36.53 -0.24 -14.21
N PRO A 522 37.10 -1.05 -13.29
CA PRO A 522 38.23 -1.93 -13.60
C PRO A 522 37.78 -3.21 -14.32
N ALA A 523 38.66 -3.78 -15.12
CA ALA A 523 38.55 -5.15 -15.60
C ALA A 523 39.37 -6.08 -14.72
N TYR A 524 38.82 -7.26 -14.41
CA TYR A 524 39.54 -8.29 -13.65
C TYR A 524 39.38 -9.67 -14.29
N THR A 525 40.46 -10.46 -14.31
CA THR A 525 40.43 -11.83 -14.87
C THR A 525 40.59 -12.86 -13.75
N PHE A 526 39.52 -13.61 -13.49
CA PHE A 526 39.48 -14.75 -12.59
C PHE A 526 40.14 -15.96 -13.25
N LYS A 527 41.13 -16.56 -12.59
CA LYS A 527 41.90 -17.68 -13.14
C LYS A 527 41.68 -18.98 -12.37
N THR A 528 41.09 -18.93 -11.18
CA THR A 528 40.80 -20.11 -10.35
C THR A 528 39.28 -20.27 -10.16
N PRO A 529 38.76 -21.51 -10.08
CA PRO A 529 37.34 -21.71 -9.87
C PRO A 529 36.92 -21.28 -8.47
N GLY A 530 35.75 -20.66 -8.38
CA GLY A 530 35.18 -20.26 -7.12
C GLY A 530 34.09 -19.20 -7.23
N VAL A 531 33.36 -19.02 -6.16
CA VAL A 531 32.40 -17.91 -5.97
C VAL A 531 33.16 -16.78 -5.27
N TYR A 532 33.33 -15.68 -5.97
CA TYR A 532 34.06 -14.51 -5.49
C TYR A 532 33.10 -13.47 -4.97
N LYS A 533 33.36 -12.98 -3.75
CA LYS A 533 32.70 -11.81 -3.19
C LYS A 533 33.41 -10.56 -3.71
N VAL A 534 32.73 -9.72 -4.44
CA VAL A 534 33.24 -8.48 -5.01
C VAL A 534 32.47 -7.32 -4.39
N VAL A 535 33.16 -6.47 -3.62
CA VAL A 535 32.52 -5.35 -2.91
C VAL A 535 33.09 -4.05 -3.46
N LEU A 536 32.21 -3.18 -3.98
CA LEU A 536 32.54 -1.80 -4.26
C LEU A 536 32.29 -0.97 -3.01
N THR A 537 33.32 -0.32 -2.48
CA THR A 537 33.21 0.73 -1.46
C THR A 537 33.52 2.07 -2.10
N VAL A 538 32.64 3.05 -1.91
CA VAL A 538 32.85 4.41 -2.39
C VAL A 538 32.88 5.34 -1.19
N THR A 539 33.88 6.21 -1.17
CA THR A 539 34.11 7.18 -0.07
C THR A 539 34.11 8.59 -0.66
N ASP A 540 33.38 9.50 -0.03
CA ASP A 540 33.36 10.91 -0.39
C ASP A 540 34.60 11.68 0.11
N ALA A 541 34.67 12.98 -0.18
CA ALA A 541 35.76 13.87 0.24
C ALA A 541 35.85 14.06 1.74
N GLN A 542 34.75 13.87 2.49
CA GLN A 542 34.67 14.06 3.94
C GLN A 542 34.85 12.73 4.71
N GLY A 543 34.96 11.60 4.00
CA GLY A 543 35.25 10.30 4.58
C GLY A 543 34.03 9.42 4.84
N LEU A 544 32.81 9.89 4.52
CA LEU A 544 31.63 9.05 4.56
C LEU A 544 31.69 8.03 3.41
N LYS A 545 31.18 6.83 3.66
CA LYS A 545 31.28 5.74 2.71
C LYS A 545 30.02 4.88 2.68
N ASP A 546 29.79 4.29 1.53
CA ASP A 546 28.81 3.22 1.37
C ASP A 546 29.37 2.10 0.49
N SER A 547 28.73 0.92 0.48
CA SER A 547 29.26 -0.25 -0.22
C SER A 547 28.15 -1.05 -0.87
N LYS A 548 28.46 -1.66 -2.02
CA LYS A 548 27.58 -2.60 -2.72
C LYS A 548 28.34 -3.86 -3.09
N GLU A 549 27.69 -5.01 -2.90
CA GLU A 549 28.28 -6.33 -3.13
C GLU A 549 27.75 -6.96 -4.42
N LEU A 550 28.66 -7.68 -5.13
CA LEU A 550 28.37 -8.57 -6.24
C LEU A 550 28.96 -9.94 -5.92
N SER A 551 28.29 -11.00 -6.38
CA SER A 551 28.81 -12.36 -6.35
C SER A 551 29.17 -12.77 -7.79
N ILE A 552 30.45 -13.14 -8.03
CA ILE A 552 30.93 -13.59 -9.34
C ILE A 552 31.36 -15.04 -9.27
N GLN A 553 30.76 -15.86 -10.12
CA GLN A 553 30.97 -17.30 -10.18
C GLN A 553 31.90 -17.66 -11.33
N ALA A 554 33.15 -17.93 -11.05
CA ALA A 554 34.16 -18.30 -12.05
C ALA A 554 34.34 -19.81 -12.10
N GLY A 555 34.21 -20.44 -13.28
CA GLY A 555 34.46 -21.87 -13.49
C GLY A 555 33.30 -22.66 -14.08
N ASN A 556 32.15 -22.08 -14.25
CA ASN A 556 30.99 -22.65 -14.94
C ASN A 556 30.42 -21.62 -15.90
N GLU A 557 30.29 -21.94 -17.20
CA GLU A 557 29.65 -21.09 -18.19
C GLU A 557 28.14 -21.25 -18.11
N PRO A 558 27.36 -20.18 -18.00
CA PRO A 558 25.89 -20.31 -18.07
C PRO A 558 25.45 -20.90 -19.41
N PRO A 559 24.48 -21.83 -19.44
CA PRO A 559 24.00 -22.40 -20.69
C PRO A 559 23.36 -21.35 -21.60
N LEU A 560 23.53 -21.49 -22.90
CA LEU A 560 22.85 -20.69 -23.90
C LEU A 560 21.56 -21.41 -24.34
N VAL A 561 20.41 -20.84 -23.97
CA VAL A 561 19.09 -21.35 -24.37
C VAL A 561 18.49 -20.40 -25.41
N SER A 562 18.11 -20.92 -26.57
CA SER A 562 17.32 -20.21 -27.56
C SER A 562 15.98 -20.90 -27.80
N LEU A 563 14.95 -20.09 -28.01
CA LEU A 563 13.59 -20.53 -28.32
C LEU A 563 13.08 -19.69 -29.49
N GLU A 564 12.69 -20.33 -30.56
CA GLU A 564 12.29 -19.67 -31.82
C GLU A 564 10.97 -20.23 -32.33
N ILE A 565 10.09 -19.36 -32.88
CA ILE A 565 8.94 -19.77 -33.67
C ILE A 565 9.43 -20.00 -35.08
N THR A 566 9.31 -21.26 -35.56
CA THR A 566 9.74 -21.70 -36.88
C THR A 566 8.62 -21.63 -37.92
N SER A 567 7.34 -21.64 -37.47
CA SER A 567 6.17 -21.43 -38.34
C SER A 567 5.03 -20.89 -37.53
N GLY A 568 4.25 -19.99 -38.10
CA GLY A 568 3.18 -19.22 -37.44
C GLY A 568 3.54 -17.75 -37.25
N ASN A 569 2.63 -16.98 -36.71
CA ASN A 569 2.83 -15.55 -36.43
C ASN A 569 3.73 -15.40 -35.19
N LYS A 570 4.67 -14.43 -35.25
CA LYS A 570 5.66 -14.18 -34.16
C LYS A 570 5.27 -13.04 -33.23
N THR A 571 4.21 -12.30 -33.54
CA THR A 571 3.67 -11.23 -32.70
C THR A 571 2.40 -11.68 -31.96
N PHE A 572 1.53 -12.42 -32.67
CA PHE A 572 0.20 -12.75 -32.19
C PHE A 572 0.01 -14.25 -31.96
N PHE A 573 -0.80 -14.59 -30.96
CA PHE A 573 -1.41 -15.91 -30.89
C PHE A 573 -2.85 -15.87 -31.41
N PHE A 574 -3.26 -16.96 -32.08
CA PHE A 574 -4.63 -17.13 -32.52
C PHE A 574 -5.16 -18.46 -31.96
N PRO A 575 -6.34 -18.45 -31.30
CA PRO A 575 -6.97 -19.71 -30.90
C PRO A 575 -7.14 -20.63 -32.12
N ASN A 576 -6.81 -21.91 -31.95
CA ASN A 576 -6.91 -22.91 -32.99
C ASN A 576 -5.98 -22.76 -34.22
N LYS A 577 -4.98 -21.87 -34.17
CA LYS A 577 -3.88 -21.80 -35.14
C LYS A 577 -2.60 -22.37 -34.54
N SER A 578 -2.03 -23.33 -35.22
CA SER A 578 -0.81 -24.02 -34.75
C SER A 578 0.42 -23.12 -34.88
N ILE A 579 1.28 -23.18 -33.87
CA ILE A 579 2.58 -22.47 -33.79
C ILE A 579 3.66 -23.54 -33.72
N ALA A 580 4.54 -23.58 -34.70
CA ALA A 580 5.72 -24.47 -34.66
C ALA A 580 6.87 -23.75 -33.95
N TYR A 581 7.57 -24.44 -33.08
CA TYR A 581 8.69 -23.90 -32.31
C TYR A 581 9.86 -24.87 -32.23
N GLU A 582 11.04 -24.34 -31.96
CA GLU A 582 12.29 -25.09 -31.75
C GLU A 582 13.10 -24.47 -30.62
N VAL A 583 13.58 -25.33 -29.70
CA VAL A 583 14.50 -24.98 -28.62
C VAL A 583 15.88 -25.51 -28.93
N LYS A 584 16.91 -24.65 -28.81
CA LYS A 584 18.31 -25.06 -28.89
C LYS A 584 18.96 -24.76 -27.55
N VAL A 585 19.75 -25.68 -27.05
CA VAL A 585 20.55 -25.51 -25.83
C VAL A 585 21.97 -25.86 -26.16
N ASN A 586 22.88 -24.97 -25.79
CA ASN A 586 24.31 -25.17 -25.87
C ASN A 586 24.97 -24.74 -24.59
N ASP A 587 25.79 -25.58 -24.03
CA ASP A 587 26.56 -25.36 -22.84
C ASP A 587 28.00 -25.80 -23.06
N LYS A 588 28.95 -25.04 -22.56
CA LYS A 588 30.38 -25.29 -22.85
C LYS A 588 30.84 -26.60 -22.22
N GLU A 589 30.37 -26.90 -21.06
CA GLU A 589 30.76 -28.06 -20.26
C GLU A 589 29.88 -29.28 -20.53
N ASP A 590 28.57 -29.08 -20.61
CA ASP A 590 27.57 -30.15 -20.81
C ASP A 590 27.41 -30.56 -22.29
N GLY A 591 27.71 -29.67 -23.25
CA GLY A 591 27.54 -29.89 -24.67
C GLY A 591 26.26 -29.27 -25.22
N SER A 592 25.57 -29.93 -26.13
CA SER A 592 24.34 -29.38 -26.73
C SER A 592 23.26 -30.44 -26.99
N LEU A 593 22.04 -29.98 -27.27
CA LEU A 593 20.95 -30.82 -27.80
C LEU A 593 21.33 -31.43 -29.15
N GLU A 594 22.05 -30.69 -29.99
CA GLU A 594 22.45 -31.13 -31.33
C GLU A 594 23.44 -32.28 -31.25
N ASN A 595 24.46 -32.19 -30.41
CA ASN A 595 25.46 -33.25 -30.23
C ASN A 595 24.95 -34.38 -29.27
N LYS A 596 23.71 -34.30 -28.78
CA LYS A 596 23.03 -35.27 -27.93
C LYS A 596 23.68 -35.48 -26.55
N ARG A 597 24.59 -34.62 -26.11
CA ARG A 597 25.16 -34.64 -24.74
C ARG A 597 24.15 -34.06 -23.74
N ILE A 598 23.36 -33.09 -24.16
CA ILE A 598 22.18 -32.62 -23.44
C ILE A 598 20.95 -33.40 -23.94
N LEU A 599 20.27 -34.07 -23.03
CA LEU A 599 19.09 -34.87 -23.40
C LEU A 599 17.84 -33.98 -23.45
N PRO A 600 16.95 -34.12 -24.45
CA PRO A 600 15.71 -33.33 -24.53
C PRO A 600 14.85 -33.36 -23.25
N ALA A 601 14.84 -34.48 -22.53
CA ALA A 601 14.09 -34.63 -21.28
C ALA A 601 14.61 -33.76 -20.12
N THR A 602 15.81 -33.20 -20.20
CA THR A 602 16.38 -32.29 -19.19
C THR A 602 16.06 -30.82 -19.46
N VAL A 603 15.49 -30.53 -20.62
CA VAL A 603 15.05 -29.18 -21.02
C VAL A 603 13.56 -29.04 -20.74
N LYS A 604 13.19 -28.12 -19.87
CA LYS A 604 11.78 -27.85 -19.55
C LYS A 604 11.20 -26.87 -20.55
N VAL A 605 10.19 -27.28 -21.30
CA VAL A 605 9.46 -26.41 -22.23
C VAL A 605 8.00 -26.36 -21.78
N THR A 606 7.47 -25.15 -21.64
CA THR A 606 6.07 -24.93 -21.25
C THR A 606 5.42 -23.90 -22.16
N ALA A 607 4.10 -23.98 -22.29
CA ALA A 607 3.31 -23.00 -23.03
C ALA A 607 1.96 -22.84 -22.35
N ASN A 608 1.58 -21.57 -22.10
CA ASN A 608 0.34 -21.25 -21.39
C ASN A 608 -0.17 -19.86 -21.73
N TYR A 609 -1.47 -19.69 -21.58
CA TYR A 609 -2.15 -18.41 -21.68
C TYR A 609 -2.06 -17.65 -20.33
N GLN A 610 -2.02 -16.30 -20.40
CA GLN A 610 -2.08 -15.39 -19.27
C GLN A 610 -3.05 -14.26 -19.57
N ASP A 611 -3.91 -13.94 -18.62
CA ASP A 611 -5.04 -13.00 -18.81
C ASP A 611 -4.63 -11.51 -18.91
N ALA A 612 -3.40 -11.15 -18.52
CA ALA A 612 -2.91 -9.79 -18.54
C ALA A 612 -1.47 -9.68 -19.07
N GLU A 613 -1.13 -8.57 -19.68
CA GLU A 613 0.26 -8.23 -20.03
C GLU A 613 1.03 -7.91 -18.75
N VAL A 614 1.92 -8.79 -18.32
CA VAL A 614 2.85 -8.56 -17.22
C VAL A 614 4.19 -8.09 -17.80
N PRO A 615 4.74 -6.93 -17.37
CA PRO A 615 6.06 -6.49 -17.82
C PRO A 615 7.11 -7.57 -17.55
N ALA A 616 7.95 -7.87 -18.50
CA ALA A 616 8.97 -8.94 -18.44
C ALA A 616 9.99 -8.77 -17.31
N GLN A 617 10.08 -7.60 -16.70
CA GLN A 617 11.01 -7.28 -15.61
C GLN A 617 10.55 -7.75 -14.20
N SER A 618 9.30 -8.18 -14.04
CA SER A 618 8.75 -8.61 -12.74
C SER A 618 8.96 -10.11 -12.40
N LEU A 619 9.69 -10.86 -13.23
CA LEU A 619 9.81 -12.32 -13.14
C LEU A 619 11.21 -12.81 -12.70
N GLN A 620 11.97 -12.02 -11.96
CA GLN A 620 13.21 -12.49 -11.33
C GLN A 620 12.94 -12.88 -9.86
N GLY A 621 12.74 -14.17 -9.63
CA GLY A 621 12.60 -14.74 -8.28
C GLY A 621 12.22 -16.22 -8.33
N HIS A 622 13.01 -17.04 -7.61
CA HIS A 622 12.83 -18.49 -7.51
C HIS A 622 11.56 -18.88 -6.75
N GLN A 623 10.38 -18.85 -7.38
CA GLN A 623 9.20 -19.59 -6.90
C GLN A 623 8.34 -20.04 -8.06
N SER A 624 8.24 -21.37 -8.22
CA SER A 624 7.41 -22.05 -9.19
C SER A 624 5.95 -22.07 -8.71
N ALA A 625 5.18 -20.98 -8.96
CA ALA A 625 3.72 -21.05 -8.97
C ALA A 625 3.24 -21.20 -10.43
N PRO A 626 2.17 -21.92 -10.70
CA PRO A 626 1.60 -22.03 -12.04
C PRO A 626 1.27 -20.63 -12.57
N VAL A 627 1.74 -20.33 -13.75
CA VAL A 627 1.79 -18.96 -14.34
C VAL A 627 0.42 -18.38 -14.69
N THR A 628 -0.65 -19.14 -14.56
CA THR A 628 -2.02 -18.79 -14.98
C THR A 628 -2.69 -17.68 -14.16
N PHE A 629 -2.14 -17.32 -12.98
CA PHE A 629 -2.82 -16.42 -12.02
C PHE A 629 -1.92 -15.30 -11.50
N VAL A 630 -0.90 -14.92 -12.27
CA VAL A 630 0.08 -13.89 -11.87
C VAL A 630 -0.58 -12.52 -11.66
N ALA A 631 -1.57 -12.17 -12.46
CA ALA A 631 -2.31 -10.90 -12.29
C ALA A 631 -3.09 -10.91 -10.96
N GLY A 632 -3.85 -11.96 -10.69
CA GLY A 632 -4.57 -12.11 -9.43
C GLY A 632 -3.64 -12.18 -8.22
N LYS A 633 -2.49 -12.84 -8.35
CA LYS A 633 -1.43 -12.83 -7.32
C LYS A 633 -0.87 -11.44 -7.09
N SER A 634 -0.54 -10.72 -8.16
CA SER A 634 -0.01 -9.34 -8.07
C SER A 634 -1.03 -8.37 -7.46
N LEU A 635 -2.31 -8.52 -7.81
CA LEU A 635 -3.39 -7.73 -7.21
C LEU A 635 -3.53 -8.05 -5.71
N TYR A 636 -3.50 -9.32 -5.34
CA TYR A 636 -3.49 -9.75 -3.93
C TYR A 636 -2.27 -9.18 -3.18
N GLU A 637 -1.07 -9.26 -3.75
CA GLU A 637 0.17 -8.78 -3.13
C GLU A 637 0.24 -7.25 -2.97
N LYS A 638 -0.43 -6.51 -3.85
CA LYS A 638 -0.48 -5.05 -3.83
C LYS A 638 -1.66 -4.48 -3.06
N SER A 639 -2.62 -5.32 -2.69
CA SER A 639 -3.79 -4.93 -1.91
C SER A 639 -3.57 -5.22 -0.43
N ASP A 640 -4.49 -4.72 0.39
CA ASP A 640 -4.57 -4.98 1.82
C ASP A 640 -5.10 -6.37 2.21
N CYS A 641 -5.40 -7.23 1.24
CA CYS A 641 -5.89 -8.59 1.45
C CYS A 641 -5.02 -9.41 2.41
N LYS A 642 -3.67 -9.26 2.32
CA LYS A 642 -2.72 -9.98 3.18
C LYS A 642 -2.80 -9.60 4.66
N SER A 643 -3.36 -8.44 5.01
CA SER A 643 -3.55 -8.05 6.40
C SER A 643 -4.51 -8.98 7.13
N CYS A 644 -5.47 -9.57 6.39
CA CYS A 644 -6.48 -10.47 6.92
C CYS A 644 -6.39 -11.91 6.41
N HIS A 645 -5.77 -12.18 5.26
CA HIS A 645 -5.71 -13.49 4.61
C HIS A 645 -4.28 -13.89 4.27
N PHE A 646 -3.76 -14.94 4.89
CA PHE A 646 -2.52 -15.58 4.45
C PHE A 646 -2.80 -16.72 3.48
N ILE A 647 -1.77 -17.14 2.74
CA ILE A 647 -1.91 -18.22 1.77
C ILE A 647 -2.21 -19.55 2.47
N ASP A 648 -1.46 -19.89 3.52
CA ASP A 648 -1.39 -21.23 4.12
C ASP A 648 -1.86 -21.31 5.57
N LYS A 649 -2.05 -20.19 6.25
CA LYS A 649 -2.48 -20.13 7.66
C LYS A 649 -3.66 -19.18 7.85
N LYS A 650 -4.52 -19.52 8.82
CA LYS A 650 -5.64 -18.67 9.24
C LYS A 650 -5.08 -17.45 10.01
N SER A 651 -5.63 -16.27 9.73
CA SER A 651 -5.47 -15.08 10.56
C SER A 651 -6.85 -14.56 10.95
N VAL A 652 -7.13 -13.28 10.72
CA VAL A 652 -8.49 -12.72 10.88
C VAL A 652 -9.46 -13.41 9.93
N GLY A 653 -9.08 -13.53 8.67
CA GLY A 653 -9.78 -14.31 7.66
C GLY A 653 -9.27 -15.75 7.55
N PRO A 654 -9.97 -16.62 6.76
CA PRO A 654 -9.51 -17.96 6.45
C PRO A 654 -8.23 -17.91 5.61
N SER A 655 -7.42 -18.99 5.65
CA SER A 655 -6.32 -19.13 4.69
C SER A 655 -6.86 -19.19 3.26
N LEU A 656 -6.11 -18.66 2.30
CA LEU A 656 -6.53 -18.70 0.89
C LEU A 656 -6.63 -20.14 0.38
N ILE A 657 -5.77 -21.04 0.87
CA ILE A 657 -5.84 -22.48 0.56
C ILE A 657 -7.16 -23.08 1.08
N ASP A 658 -7.64 -22.70 2.26
CA ASP A 658 -8.91 -23.19 2.78
C ASP A 658 -10.10 -22.65 1.98
N VAL A 659 -10.04 -21.38 1.56
CA VAL A 659 -11.03 -20.80 0.64
C VAL A 659 -11.04 -21.60 -0.67
N ALA A 660 -9.88 -21.82 -1.27
CA ALA A 660 -9.75 -22.60 -2.49
C ALA A 660 -10.36 -24.00 -2.33
N LYS A 661 -10.00 -24.73 -1.28
CA LYS A 661 -10.56 -26.08 -1.00
C LYS A 661 -12.08 -26.07 -0.87
N LYS A 662 -12.63 -25.07 -0.15
CA LYS A 662 -14.08 -25.00 0.10
C LYS A 662 -14.88 -24.71 -1.16
N TYR A 663 -14.37 -23.87 -2.06
CA TYR A 663 -15.12 -23.40 -3.21
C TYR A 663 -14.73 -24.04 -4.55
N LYS A 664 -13.71 -24.90 -4.59
CA LYS A 664 -13.18 -25.53 -5.81
C LYS A 664 -14.24 -26.22 -6.68
N SER A 665 -15.23 -26.85 -6.07
CA SER A 665 -16.30 -27.57 -6.77
C SER A 665 -17.52 -26.70 -7.09
N ASN A 666 -17.54 -25.43 -6.73
CA ASN A 666 -18.66 -24.54 -6.96
C ASN A 666 -18.46 -23.79 -8.30
N SER A 667 -19.27 -24.07 -9.29
CA SER A 667 -19.20 -23.42 -10.62
C SER A 667 -19.45 -21.90 -10.60
N GLN A 668 -20.07 -21.37 -9.56
CA GLN A 668 -20.33 -19.94 -9.37
C GLN A 668 -19.33 -19.28 -8.42
N ALA A 669 -18.27 -20.00 -7.99
CA ALA A 669 -17.32 -19.52 -6.98
C ALA A 669 -16.69 -18.18 -7.36
N ILE A 670 -16.33 -18.00 -8.64
CA ILE A 670 -15.66 -16.77 -9.11
C ILE A 670 -16.56 -15.56 -8.90
N ASP A 671 -17.81 -15.63 -9.32
CA ASP A 671 -18.73 -14.51 -9.18
C ASP A 671 -19.13 -14.24 -7.73
N LEU A 672 -19.39 -15.32 -6.97
CA LEU A 672 -19.75 -15.25 -5.55
C LEU A 672 -18.63 -14.63 -4.70
N LEU A 673 -17.40 -15.06 -4.88
CA LEU A 673 -16.26 -14.56 -4.10
C LEU A 673 -15.79 -13.19 -4.57
N ALA A 674 -15.90 -12.87 -5.86
CA ALA A 674 -15.64 -11.52 -6.35
C ALA A 674 -16.63 -10.51 -5.78
N ASP A 675 -17.91 -10.85 -5.73
CA ASP A 675 -18.95 -10.03 -5.08
C ASP A 675 -18.66 -9.86 -3.57
N LYS A 676 -18.17 -10.92 -2.92
CA LYS A 676 -17.74 -10.88 -1.51
C LYS A 676 -16.53 -9.98 -1.28
N ILE A 677 -15.56 -9.94 -2.18
CA ILE A 677 -14.43 -9.00 -2.12
C ILE A 677 -14.95 -7.56 -2.20
N ILE A 678 -15.84 -7.26 -3.14
CA ILE A 678 -16.33 -5.91 -3.38
C ILE A 678 -17.24 -5.41 -2.25
N LYS A 679 -18.18 -6.26 -1.79
CA LYS A 679 -19.20 -5.86 -0.80
C LYS A 679 -18.82 -6.16 0.65
N GLY A 680 -17.80 -7.00 0.85
CA GLY A 680 -17.47 -7.48 2.18
C GLY A 680 -18.49 -8.47 2.75
N GLY A 681 -18.57 -8.58 4.07
CA GLY A 681 -19.63 -9.29 4.78
C GLY A 681 -19.15 -10.42 5.71
N VAL A 682 -20.08 -11.09 6.38
CA VAL A 682 -19.87 -12.04 7.47
C VAL A 682 -20.47 -13.42 7.17
N GLY A 683 -20.22 -14.39 8.01
CA GLY A 683 -21.05 -15.60 8.23
C GLY A 683 -20.43 -16.92 7.76
N VAL A 684 -19.81 -17.03 6.60
CA VAL A 684 -19.34 -18.31 6.04
C VAL A 684 -18.12 -18.89 6.77
N TRP A 685 -17.28 -18.02 7.31
CA TRP A 685 -16.00 -18.36 7.96
C TRP A 685 -15.93 -17.91 9.43
N GLY A 686 -17.05 -17.54 9.99
CA GLY A 686 -17.18 -17.03 11.34
C GLY A 686 -17.80 -15.64 11.37
N GLU A 687 -17.65 -14.98 12.48
CA GLU A 687 -18.34 -13.70 12.75
C GLU A 687 -17.50 -12.46 12.38
N ILE A 688 -16.21 -12.58 12.06
CA ILE A 688 -15.38 -11.46 11.67
C ILE A 688 -15.78 -11.01 10.27
N ALA A 689 -16.13 -9.72 10.13
CA ALA A 689 -16.51 -9.14 8.86
C ALA A 689 -15.30 -9.02 7.94
N MET A 690 -15.43 -9.43 6.69
CA MET A 690 -14.51 -9.05 5.64
C MET A 690 -14.81 -7.61 5.22
N ALA A 691 -13.81 -6.75 5.25
CA ALA A 691 -13.94 -5.36 4.80
C ALA A 691 -14.32 -5.29 3.31
N PRO A 692 -15.19 -4.36 2.89
CA PRO A 692 -15.53 -4.17 1.49
C PRO A 692 -14.42 -3.46 0.72
N HIS A 693 -14.25 -3.80 -0.57
CA HIS A 693 -13.31 -3.17 -1.50
C HIS A 693 -14.06 -2.57 -2.71
N PRO A 694 -14.90 -1.54 -2.50
CA PRO A 694 -15.81 -1.03 -3.54
C PRO A 694 -15.11 -0.37 -4.73
N ASN A 695 -13.82 -0.03 -4.59
CA ASN A 695 -13.01 0.52 -5.68
C ASN A 695 -12.35 -0.55 -6.55
N MET A 696 -12.36 -1.79 -6.10
CA MET A 696 -11.85 -2.89 -6.90
C MET A 696 -12.86 -3.22 -7.99
N GLY A 697 -12.43 -3.20 -9.25
CA GLY A 697 -13.29 -3.58 -10.37
C GLY A 697 -13.70 -5.05 -10.29
N ILE A 698 -14.89 -5.39 -10.79
CA ILE A 698 -15.35 -6.79 -10.87
C ILE A 698 -14.32 -7.70 -11.59
N PRO A 699 -13.68 -7.26 -12.69
CA PRO A 699 -12.63 -8.06 -13.34
C PRO A 699 -11.43 -8.35 -12.45
N GLU A 700 -10.96 -7.37 -11.69
CA GLU A 700 -9.82 -7.49 -10.77
C GLU A 700 -10.13 -8.42 -9.61
N ALA A 701 -11.31 -8.26 -8.99
CA ALA A 701 -11.79 -9.14 -7.94
C ALA A 701 -11.88 -10.60 -8.44
N LYS A 702 -12.37 -10.81 -9.66
CA LYS A 702 -12.39 -12.14 -10.30
C LYS A 702 -11.00 -12.71 -10.51
N GLN A 703 -10.01 -11.90 -10.90
CA GLN A 703 -8.62 -12.34 -11.06
C GLN A 703 -8.02 -12.80 -9.72
N ILE A 704 -8.26 -12.05 -8.63
CA ILE A 704 -7.83 -12.47 -7.29
C ILE A 704 -8.48 -13.81 -6.92
N VAL A 705 -9.78 -13.95 -7.15
CA VAL A 705 -10.49 -15.20 -6.85
C VAL A 705 -9.95 -16.38 -7.68
N GLN A 706 -9.67 -16.16 -8.96
CA GLN A 706 -9.04 -17.18 -9.82
C GLN A 706 -7.68 -17.61 -9.29
N TYR A 707 -6.85 -16.65 -8.86
CA TYR A 707 -5.60 -16.95 -8.17
C TYR A 707 -5.83 -17.78 -6.91
N ILE A 708 -6.77 -17.38 -6.05
CA ILE A 708 -7.09 -18.10 -4.82
C ILE A 708 -7.50 -19.55 -5.13
N LEU A 709 -8.43 -19.75 -6.06
CA LEU A 709 -8.91 -21.08 -6.43
C LEU A 709 -7.81 -21.98 -7.03
N SER A 710 -6.81 -21.38 -7.69
CA SER A 710 -5.66 -22.09 -8.26
C SER A 710 -4.68 -22.62 -7.22
N LEU A 711 -4.68 -22.10 -6.00
CA LEU A 711 -3.74 -22.53 -4.94
C LEU A 711 -3.88 -24.03 -4.56
N THR A 712 -4.95 -24.68 -4.99
CA THR A 712 -5.17 -26.12 -4.81
C THR A 712 -5.05 -26.91 -6.11
N ASP A 713 -4.70 -26.28 -7.23
CA ASP A 713 -4.51 -26.95 -8.50
C ASP A 713 -3.08 -27.51 -8.61
N ASN A 714 -2.91 -28.78 -8.33
CA ASN A 714 -1.65 -29.52 -8.51
C ASN A 714 -1.35 -29.85 -10.00
N THR A 715 -1.80 -29.02 -10.96
CA THR A 715 -1.47 -29.21 -12.36
C THR A 715 -0.09 -28.64 -12.67
N THR A 716 0.95 -29.45 -12.56
CA THR A 716 2.23 -29.16 -13.21
C THR A 716 1.95 -28.98 -14.71
N PRO A 717 2.34 -27.85 -15.34
CA PRO A 717 2.15 -27.69 -16.78
C PRO A 717 2.77 -28.88 -17.51
N ALA A 718 2.05 -29.44 -18.48
CA ALA A 718 2.57 -30.52 -19.27
C ALA A 718 3.86 -30.07 -19.97
N LEU A 719 4.96 -30.79 -19.75
CA LEU A 719 6.22 -30.51 -20.41
C LEU A 719 6.08 -30.83 -21.91
N LEU A 720 6.45 -29.86 -22.72
CA LEU A 720 6.46 -29.98 -24.17
C LEU A 720 7.83 -30.47 -24.67
N PRO A 721 7.90 -31.13 -25.84
CA PRO A 721 9.19 -31.50 -26.45
C PRO A 721 10.00 -30.27 -26.83
N THR A 722 11.33 -30.42 -27.02
CA THR A 722 12.22 -29.32 -27.42
C THR A 722 11.95 -28.81 -28.85
N LYS A 723 11.19 -29.53 -29.65
CA LYS A 723 10.70 -29.14 -30.98
C LYS A 723 9.31 -29.70 -31.19
N GLY A 724 8.39 -28.90 -31.69
CA GLY A 724 7.02 -29.33 -31.87
C GLY A 724 6.07 -28.24 -32.34
N ASN A 725 4.78 -28.56 -32.22
CA ASN A 725 3.68 -27.66 -32.53
C ASN A 725 2.86 -27.41 -31.26
N ILE A 726 2.45 -26.17 -31.05
CA ILE A 726 1.55 -25.75 -29.99
C ILE A 726 0.27 -25.25 -30.64
N LEU A 727 -0.87 -25.74 -30.15
CA LEU A 727 -2.17 -25.18 -30.46
C LEU A 727 -2.61 -24.34 -29.26
N PRO A 728 -2.64 -23.00 -29.35
CA PRO A 728 -3.04 -22.15 -28.24
C PRO A 728 -4.45 -22.49 -27.76
N LYS A 729 -4.56 -22.92 -26.53
CA LYS A 729 -5.85 -23.18 -25.86
C LYS A 729 -6.10 -22.09 -24.85
N LEU A 730 -7.29 -21.50 -24.91
CA LEU A 730 -7.74 -20.53 -23.94
C LEU A 730 -8.53 -21.26 -22.85
N PRO A 731 -8.46 -20.80 -21.58
CA PRO A 731 -9.37 -21.24 -20.55
C PRO A 731 -10.83 -20.93 -20.93
N GLU A 732 -11.78 -21.69 -20.40
CA GLU A 732 -13.19 -21.47 -20.66
C GLU A 732 -13.65 -20.11 -20.10
N GLY A 733 -14.39 -19.35 -20.88
CA GLY A 733 -14.91 -18.02 -20.50
C GLY A 733 -13.95 -16.84 -20.68
N VAL A 734 -12.76 -17.07 -21.22
CA VAL A 734 -11.76 -16.00 -21.45
C VAL A 734 -11.99 -15.34 -22.82
N ASP A 735 -11.87 -14.00 -22.84
CA ASP A 735 -11.93 -13.22 -24.08
C ASP A 735 -10.63 -13.45 -24.90
N PRO A 736 -10.71 -14.00 -26.13
CA PRO A 736 -9.56 -14.26 -26.95
C PRO A 736 -8.81 -13.01 -27.43
N ASN A 737 -9.43 -11.84 -27.27
CA ASN A 737 -8.83 -10.55 -27.62
C ASN A 737 -8.11 -9.87 -26.45
N LYS A 738 -7.90 -10.57 -25.34
CA LYS A 738 -7.15 -10.11 -24.18
C LYS A 738 -6.00 -11.05 -23.85
N GLY A 739 -5.12 -10.63 -22.97
CA GLY A 739 -4.03 -11.44 -22.46
C GLY A 739 -2.90 -11.72 -23.45
N ILE A 740 -2.02 -12.64 -23.05
CA ILE A 740 -0.84 -13.07 -23.78
C ILE A 740 -0.69 -14.61 -23.77
N TYR A 741 0.02 -15.13 -24.73
CA TYR A 741 0.40 -16.55 -24.75
C TYR A 741 1.92 -16.66 -24.58
N LYS A 742 2.36 -17.26 -23.48
CA LYS A 742 3.76 -17.38 -23.11
C LYS A 742 4.28 -18.77 -23.44
N ILE A 743 5.42 -18.84 -24.13
CA ILE A 743 6.19 -20.06 -24.36
C ILE A 743 7.54 -19.88 -23.67
N SER A 744 7.91 -20.78 -22.76
CA SER A 744 9.17 -20.74 -22.02
C SER A 744 9.97 -22.02 -22.22
N ALA A 745 11.28 -21.88 -22.35
CA ALA A 745 12.22 -22.99 -22.37
C ALA A 745 13.34 -22.73 -21.35
N SER A 746 13.61 -23.70 -20.48
CA SER A 746 14.67 -23.58 -19.49
C SER A 746 15.55 -24.84 -19.43
N TYR A 747 16.82 -24.62 -19.17
CA TYR A 747 17.80 -25.65 -18.93
C TYR A 747 18.66 -25.32 -17.70
N THR A 748 18.88 -26.32 -16.87
CA THR A 748 19.82 -26.25 -15.73
C THR A 748 21.02 -27.12 -16.06
N ASP A 749 22.23 -26.55 -16.13
CA ASP A 749 23.46 -27.29 -16.32
C ASP A 749 23.81 -28.15 -15.10
N LYS A 750 24.87 -28.95 -15.21
CA LYS A 750 25.33 -29.82 -14.12
C LYS A 750 26.32 -29.13 -13.18
N GLY A 751 26.69 -27.87 -13.51
CA GLY A 751 27.81 -27.20 -12.88
C GLY A 751 29.16 -27.76 -13.36
N ALA A 752 30.23 -27.03 -13.10
CA ALA A 752 31.58 -27.38 -13.50
C ALA A 752 32.63 -26.94 -12.47
N LEU A 753 33.75 -27.70 -12.38
CA LEU A 753 34.90 -27.37 -11.51
C LEU A 753 34.50 -27.12 -10.03
N GLY A 754 33.45 -27.77 -9.55
CA GLY A 754 32.91 -27.57 -8.20
C GLY A 754 31.99 -26.35 -8.07
N MET A 755 31.64 -25.66 -9.16
CA MET A 755 30.66 -24.56 -9.18
C MET A 755 29.26 -25.13 -9.27
N PRO A 756 28.28 -24.46 -8.63
CA PRO A 756 26.89 -24.89 -8.68
C PRO A 756 26.33 -24.78 -10.08
N ALA A 757 25.29 -25.59 -10.33
CA ALA A 757 24.50 -25.58 -11.54
C ALA A 757 23.80 -24.21 -11.74
N GLN A 758 23.69 -23.79 -13.00
CA GLN A 758 23.04 -22.56 -13.41
C GLN A 758 21.81 -22.85 -14.28
N THR A 759 20.75 -22.08 -14.06
CA THR A 759 19.52 -22.20 -14.84
C THR A 759 19.34 -20.98 -15.72
N ILE A 760 19.17 -21.19 -17.02
CA ILE A 760 18.78 -20.13 -17.96
C ILE A 760 17.40 -20.46 -18.53
N GLU A 761 16.53 -19.46 -18.49
CA GLU A 761 15.20 -19.50 -19.10
C GLU A 761 15.11 -18.50 -20.25
N LYS A 762 14.56 -18.94 -21.37
CA LYS A 762 14.20 -18.10 -22.50
C LYS A 762 12.69 -18.13 -22.68
N THR A 763 12.08 -16.94 -22.82
CA THR A 763 10.65 -16.78 -22.97
C THR A 763 10.32 -16.03 -24.26
N LEU A 764 9.27 -16.50 -24.96
CA LEU A 764 8.58 -15.78 -26.03
C LEU A 764 7.18 -15.43 -25.56
N VAL A 765 6.78 -14.21 -25.82
CA VAL A 765 5.45 -13.69 -25.51
C VAL A 765 4.74 -13.34 -26.81
N LEU A 766 3.62 -13.98 -27.06
CA LEU A 766 2.72 -13.66 -28.16
C LEU A 766 1.55 -12.85 -27.58
N LYS A 767 1.27 -11.72 -28.21
CA LYS A 767 0.20 -10.80 -27.83
C LYS A 767 -1.14 -11.29 -28.37
N ASN A 768 -2.24 -10.86 -27.78
CA ASN A 768 -3.55 -10.98 -28.43
C ASN A 768 -3.58 -10.15 -29.71
N PRO A 769 -4.44 -10.49 -30.68
CA PRO A 769 -4.45 -9.81 -31.98
C PRO A 769 -5.11 -8.42 -31.96
N THR A 770 -5.51 -7.87 -30.82
CA THR A 770 -6.16 -6.57 -30.70
C THR A 770 -5.25 -5.56 -30.04
N PHE A 771 -4.94 -4.47 -30.72
CA PHE A 771 -4.19 -3.35 -30.19
C PHE A 771 -5.10 -2.14 -29.95
N LEU A 772 -4.98 -1.50 -28.78
CA LEU A 772 -5.57 -0.20 -28.55
C LEU A 772 -4.71 0.87 -29.22
N LEU A 773 -5.31 1.70 -30.10
CA LEU A 773 -4.57 2.72 -30.83
C LEU A 773 -3.99 3.80 -29.89
N GLY A 774 -4.58 3.99 -28.70
CA GLY A 774 -4.03 4.85 -27.66
C GLY A 774 -2.69 4.37 -27.10
N ASN A 775 -2.36 3.08 -27.24
CA ASN A 775 -1.10 2.49 -26.81
C ASN A 775 -0.03 2.45 -27.94
N ALA A 776 -0.26 3.15 -29.04
CA ALA A 776 0.71 3.24 -30.13
C ALA A 776 2.08 3.74 -29.61
N GLU A 777 3.16 3.06 -30.05
CA GLU A 777 4.54 3.32 -29.62
C GLU A 777 5.05 4.67 -30.16
N ASP A 778 4.52 5.10 -31.30
CA ASP A 778 4.84 6.38 -31.92
C ASP A 778 3.55 7.02 -32.46
N ALA A 779 3.43 8.35 -32.40
CA ALA A 779 2.29 9.08 -32.92
C ALA A 779 2.64 10.55 -33.18
N SER A 780 1.91 11.18 -34.11
CA SER A 780 2.04 12.60 -34.39
C SER A 780 1.80 13.46 -33.14
N LYS A 781 2.62 14.50 -32.95
CA LYS A 781 2.54 15.41 -31.78
C LYS A 781 1.19 16.12 -31.64
N ASN A 782 0.43 16.24 -32.72
CA ASN A 782 -0.87 16.92 -32.74
C ASN A 782 -2.06 15.99 -32.44
N ILE A 783 -1.84 14.74 -32.07
CA ILE A 783 -2.89 13.83 -31.60
C ILE A 783 -3.05 14.01 -30.11
N MET A 784 -4.30 14.22 -29.67
CA MET A 784 -4.62 14.29 -28.26
C MET A 784 -4.73 12.88 -27.68
N ARG A 785 -3.92 12.60 -26.64
CA ARG A 785 -4.03 11.36 -25.84
C ARG A 785 -4.73 11.68 -24.52
N PHE A 786 -5.66 10.84 -24.12
CA PHE A 786 -6.30 10.95 -22.81
C PHE A 786 -6.59 9.57 -22.23
N LYS A 787 -6.74 9.50 -20.92
CA LYS A 787 -7.01 8.26 -20.21
C LYS A 787 -8.50 8.21 -19.83
N MET A 788 -9.18 7.12 -20.18
CA MET A 788 -10.56 6.85 -19.78
C MET A 788 -10.60 5.48 -19.08
N GLY A 789 -10.72 5.49 -17.75
CA GLY A 789 -10.49 4.29 -16.95
C GLY A 789 -9.02 3.83 -17.09
N GLU A 790 -8.81 2.57 -17.39
CA GLU A 790 -7.48 2.01 -17.64
C GLU A 790 -7.00 2.16 -19.09
N ASN A 791 -7.87 2.56 -20.02
CA ASN A 791 -7.56 2.61 -21.44
C ASN A 791 -7.01 3.98 -21.86
N ASN A 792 -5.89 3.97 -22.58
CA ASN A 792 -5.42 5.14 -23.30
C ASN A 792 -6.17 5.26 -24.61
N LEU A 793 -6.73 6.42 -24.89
CA LEU A 793 -7.49 6.74 -26.09
C LEU A 793 -6.81 7.84 -26.88
N LEU A 794 -7.09 7.88 -28.18
CA LEU A 794 -6.67 8.96 -29.08
C LEU A 794 -7.87 9.76 -29.54
N ILE A 795 -7.75 11.09 -29.59
CA ILE A 795 -8.64 11.96 -30.38
C ILE A 795 -7.80 12.51 -31.53
N VAL A 796 -8.22 12.19 -32.75
CA VAL A 796 -7.59 12.70 -33.95
C VAL A 796 -8.17 14.07 -34.27
N THR A 797 -7.39 15.11 -33.99
CA THR A 797 -7.81 16.52 -34.12
C THR A 797 -7.48 17.16 -35.45
N THR A 798 -6.55 16.57 -36.21
CA THR A 798 -6.00 17.10 -37.48
C THR A 798 -5.79 16.01 -38.48
N SER A 799 -6.06 16.35 -39.79
CA SER A 799 -5.72 15.47 -40.93
C SER A 799 -4.20 15.26 -41.07
N HIS A 800 -3.79 14.20 -41.75
CA HIS A 800 -2.39 13.81 -41.97
C HIS A 800 -1.60 13.53 -40.66
N THR A 801 -2.26 13.13 -39.63
CA THR A 801 -1.64 12.61 -38.40
C THR A 801 -1.63 11.08 -38.40
N TYR A 802 -0.79 10.47 -37.57
CA TYR A 802 -0.65 9.02 -37.50
C TYR A 802 -0.47 8.49 -36.08
N ALA A 803 -0.79 7.21 -35.93
CA ALA A 803 -0.37 6.36 -34.81
C ALA A 803 0.37 5.13 -35.37
N ALA A 804 1.44 4.67 -34.71
CA ALA A 804 2.26 3.60 -35.25
C ALA A 804 2.63 2.54 -34.20
N PHE A 805 2.68 1.29 -34.66
CA PHE A 805 3.22 0.14 -33.94
C PHE A 805 4.43 -0.42 -34.70
N LYS A 806 5.49 -0.69 -33.95
CA LYS A 806 6.75 -1.15 -34.53
C LYS A 806 6.86 -2.67 -34.46
N GLN A 807 7.59 -3.25 -35.43
CA GLN A 807 7.96 -4.66 -35.46
C GLN A 807 6.76 -5.62 -35.27
N VAL A 808 5.65 -5.40 -36.00
CA VAL A 808 4.46 -6.25 -36.02
C VAL A 808 4.59 -7.30 -37.11
N ASP A 809 4.57 -8.58 -36.78
CA ASP A 809 4.59 -9.68 -37.76
C ASP A 809 3.23 -9.82 -38.46
N LEU A 810 3.21 -9.57 -39.76
CA LEU A 810 2.02 -9.71 -40.60
C LEU A 810 1.85 -11.10 -41.24
N THR A 811 2.72 -12.05 -40.91
CA THR A 811 2.63 -13.42 -41.43
C THR A 811 1.25 -14.02 -41.14
N GLY A 812 0.51 -14.39 -42.19
CA GLY A 812 -0.81 -15.02 -42.10
C GLY A 812 -1.96 -14.05 -41.80
N ILE A 813 -1.74 -12.75 -41.73
CA ILE A 813 -2.79 -11.74 -41.55
C ILE A 813 -3.41 -11.42 -42.92
N LYS A 814 -4.75 -11.39 -43.00
CA LYS A 814 -5.50 -11.10 -44.25
C LYS A 814 -6.28 -9.79 -44.21
N GLN A 815 -6.69 -9.36 -43.05
CA GLN A 815 -7.40 -8.09 -42.90
C GLN A 815 -7.25 -7.52 -41.48
N LEU A 816 -7.58 -6.25 -41.32
CA LEU A 816 -7.65 -5.55 -40.04
C LEU A 816 -9.08 -5.06 -39.80
N SER A 817 -9.56 -5.26 -38.58
CA SER A 817 -10.84 -4.73 -38.10
C SER A 817 -10.59 -3.54 -37.19
N LEU A 818 -11.04 -2.35 -37.58
CA LEU A 818 -10.86 -1.13 -36.78
C LEU A 818 -12.15 -0.72 -36.09
N ILE A 819 -12.09 -0.48 -34.78
CA ILE A 819 -13.19 0.11 -34.02
C ILE A 819 -12.92 1.62 -33.90
N VAL A 820 -13.87 2.42 -34.46
CA VAL A 820 -13.73 3.88 -34.52
C VAL A 820 -15.08 4.54 -34.23
N ALA A 821 -15.09 5.61 -33.43
CA ALA A 821 -16.27 6.45 -33.24
C ALA A 821 -15.99 7.87 -33.71
N ALA A 822 -16.98 8.47 -34.39
CA ALA A 822 -16.93 9.86 -34.83
C ALA A 822 -18.15 10.65 -34.30
N PRO A 823 -18.17 10.98 -32.97
CA PRO A 823 -19.32 11.60 -32.31
C PRO A 823 -19.47 13.05 -32.76
N LYS A 824 -20.65 13.37 -33.38
CA LYS A 824 -20.90 14.68 -33.97
C LYS A 824 -21.21 15.74 -32.92
N GLN A 825 -22.09 15.47 -31.97
CA GLN A 825 -22.50 16.46 -30.97
C GLN A 825 -21.41 16.68 -29.88
N GLN A 826 -20.75 15.61 -29.44
CA GLN A 826 -19.81 15.68 -28.32
C GLN A 826 -18.42 16.23 -28.72
N LEU A 827 -17.97 15.95 -29.93
CA LEU A 827 -16.65 16.36 -30.44
C LEU A 827 -16.70 17.21 -31.69
N ASN A 828 -17.87 17.48 -32.28
CA ASN A 828 -17.98 18.09 -33.59
C ASN A 828 -17.16 17.35 -34.65
N SER A 829 -17.12 16.01 -34.54
CA SER A 829 -16.33 15.16 -35.44
C SER A 829 -16.71 15.39 -36.90
N GLN A 830 -15.69 15.39 -37.77
CA GLN A 830 -15.84 15.60 -39.22
C GLN A 830 -15.74 14.28 -40.02
N GLY A 831 -15.45 13.17 -39.33
CA GLY A 831 -15.17 11.90 -39.99
C GLY A 831 -13.85 11.90 -40.78
N GLY A 832 -13.69 10.89 -41.63
CA GLY A 832 -12.49 10.74 -42.48
C GLY A 832 -12.17 9.29 -42.80
N ILE A 833 -10.96 9.00 -43.25
CA ILE A 833 -10.45 7.67 -43.57
C ILE A 833 -9.20 7.36 -42.73
N ILE A 834 -8.95 6.08 -42.51
CA ILE A 834 -7.71 5.57 -41.91
C ILE A 834 -6.99 4.76 -42.97
N GLU A 835 -5.81 5.23 -43.38
CA GLU A 835 -4.89 4.47 -44.26
C GLU A 835 -3.94 3.64 -43.40
N ILE A 836 -3.69 2.41 -43.80
CA ILE A 836 -2.73 1.51 -43.17
C ILE A 836 -1.54 1.43 -44.06
N ARG A 837 -0.37 1.86 -43.54
CA ARG A 837 0.88 1.97 -44.29
C ARG A 837 2.02 1.26 -43.60
N THR A 838 3.08 0.90 -44.34
CA THR A 838 4.29 0.28 -43.78
C THR A 838 5.49 1.18 -43.89
N GLY A 839 6.43 1.07 -42.93
CA GLY A 839 7.73 1.73 -42.95
C GLY A 839 7.71 3.20 -42.53
N SER A 840 6.76 4.02 -43.04
CA SER A 840 6.57 5.42 -42.66
C SER A 840 5.13 5.86 -42.91
N PRO A 841 4.71 7.04 -42.41
CA PRO A 841 3.39 7.60 -42.71
C PRO A 841 3.10 7.79 -44.20
N GLU A 842 4.13 7.99 -45.01
CA GLU A 842 4.09 8.11 -46.49
C GLU A 842 4.45 6.78 -47.17
N GLY A 843 4.73 5.73 -46.43
CA GLY A 843 5.16 4.44 -46.95
C GLY A 843 4.09 3.71 -47.75
N GLN A 844 4.35 2.47 -48.11
CA GLN A 844 3.45 1.67 -48.94
C GLN A 844 2.06 1.54 -48.29
N LEU A 845 1.01 1.89 -49.04
CA LEU A 845 -0.36 1.69 -48.63
C LEU A 845 -0.72 0.21 -48.71
N LEU A 846 -1.19 -0.38 -47.58
CA LEU A 846 -1.69 -1.75 -47.54
C LEU A 846 -3.20 -1.81 -47.72
N GLY A 847 -3.92 -0.84 -47.21
CA GLY A 847 -5.37 -0.75 -47.25
C GLY A 847 -5.87 0.52 -46.60
N GLN A 848 -7.16 0.78 -46.73
CA GLN A 848 -7.79 1.90 -46.09
C GLN A 848 -9.27 1.61 -45.72
N THR A 849 -9.82 2.31 -44.73
CA THR A 849 -11.24 2.23 -44.43
C THR A 849 -12.09 2.88 -45.51
N THR A 850 -13.37 2.53 -45.59
CA THR A 850 -14.35 3.42 -46.17
C THR A 850 -14.41 4.72 -45.37
N PHE A 851 -15.04 5.78 -45.90
CA PHE A 851 -15.21 7.03 -45.19
C PHE A 851 -16.02 6.78 -43.87
N ILE A 852 -15.42 7.20 -42.74
CA ILE A 852 -16.01 7.09 -41.40
C ILE A 852 -16.92 8.30 -41.20
N GLU A 853 -18.23 8.10 -41.31
CA GLU A 853 -19.21 9.17 -41.16
C GLU A 853 -19.36 9.62 -39.70
N ALA A 854 -19.46 10.96 -39.48
CA ALA A 854 -19.78 11.50 -38.18
C ALA A 854 -21.22 11.18 -37.77
N LYS A 855 -21.42 10.48 -36.67
CA LYS A 855 -22.71 10.03 -36.17
C LYS A 855 -22.89 10.34 -34.69
N ASP A 856 -24.13 10.63 -34.32
CA ASP A 856 -24.53 10.74 -32.91
C ASP A 856 -25.10 9.39 -32.47
N ASP A 857 -24.26 8.53 -31.91
CA ASP A 857 -24.66 7.28 -31.29
C ASP A 857 -24.28 7.34 -29.81
N LEU A 858 -25.27 7.76 -28.99
CA LEU A 858 -25.10 7.92 -27.56
C LEU A 858 -24.77 6.59 -26.86
N GLU A 859 -25.26 5.45 -27.38
CA GLU A 859 -25.00 4.14 -26.81
C GLU A 859 -23.54 3.72 -27.03
N VAL A 860 -22.98 4.06 -28.19
CA VAL A 860 -21.56 3.85 -28.49
C VAL A 860 -20.70 4.77 -27.62
N PHE A 861 -21.07 6.03 -27.51
CA PHE A 861 -20.30 7.01 -26.72
C PHE A 861 -20.30 6.68 -25.22
N THR A 862 -21.41 6.15 -24.69
CA THR A 862 -21.52 5.73 -23.29
C THR A 862 -21.01 4.31 -23.03
N GLY A 863 -20.47 3.62 -24.04
CA GLY A 863 -19.94 2.26 -23.92
C GLY A 863 -21.02 1.16 -23.82
N LYS A 864 -22.30 1.50 -23.97
CA LYS A 864 -23.41 0.52 -23.93
C LYS A 864 -23.48 -0.35 -25.18
N LYS A 865 -22.93 0.14 -26.32
CA LYS A 865 -22.86 -0.57 -27.58
C LYS A 865 -21.48 -0.39 -28.21
N GLN A 866 -20.92 -1.44 -28.76
CA GLN A 866 -19.68 -1.34 -29.54
C GLN A 866 -20.00 -0.81 -30.94
N PRO A 867 -19.13 0.08 -31.51
CA PRO A 867 -19.24 0.49 -32.90
C PRO A 867 -19.04 -0.72 -33.83
N GLU A 868 -19.71 -0.71 -34.98
CA GLU A 868 -19.45 -1.69 -36.03
C GLU A 868 -18.01 -1.53 -36.55
N PRO A 869 -17.25 -2.63 -36.68
CA PRO A 869 -15.84 -2.54 -37.11
C PRO A 869 -15.72 -2.24 -38.60
N PHE A 870 -14.77 -1.39 -38.96
CA PHE A 870 -14.35 -1.16 -40.32
C PHE A 870 -13.38 -2.25 -40.76
N GLN A 871 -13.79 -3.07 -41.73
CA GLN A 871 -12.97 -4.16 -42.26
C GLN A 871 -12.05 -3.65 -43.37
N VAL A 872 -10.75 -3.84 -43.23
CA VAL A 872 -9.72 -3.43 -44.19
C VAL A 872 -8.93 -4.64 -44.62
N PRO A 873 -9.20 -5.19 -45.82
CA PRO A 873 -8.34 -6.22 -46.39
C PRO A 873 -6.94 -5.69 -46.68
N ILE A 874 -5.91 -6.51 -46.40
CA ILE A 874 -4.52 -6.19 -46.70
C ILE A 874 -3.89 -7.29 -47.55
N PRO A 875 -2.86 -6.95 -48.40
CA PRO A 875 -2.12 -7.96 -49.14
C PRO A 875 -1.39 -8.92 -48.20
N ALA A 876 -1.18 -10.14 -48.65
CA ALA A 876 -0.38 -11.12 -47.92
C ALA A 876 1.09 -10.65 -47.78
N ILE A 877 1.49 -10.38 -46.58
CA ILE A 877 2.84 -9.92 -46.22
C ILE A 877 3.45 -10.94 -45.26
N GLN A 878 4.75 -11.19 -45.41
CA GLN A 878 5.49 -12.09 -44.49
C GLN A 878 6.47 -11.27 -43.67
N GLY A 879 6.55 -11.61 -42.38
CA GLY A 879 7.52 -11.03 -41.44
C GLY A 879 7.12 -9.70 -40.84
N PHE A 880 8.06 -9.12 -40.13
CA PHE A 880 7.87 -7.92 -39.31
C PHE A 880 7.77 -6.65 -40.13
N GLN A 881 6.80 -5.81 -39.79
CA GLN A 881 6.59 -4.50 -40.41
C GLN A 881 6.38 -3.44 -39.32
N ASP A 882 6.82 -2.20 -39.57
CA ASP A 882 6.40 -1.02 -38.84
C ASP A 882 5.09 -0.52 -39.47
N LEU A 883 3.99 -0.53 -38.70
CA LEU A 883 2.67 -0.16 -39.19
C LEU A 883 2.30 1.24 -38.76
N TYR A 884 1.81 2.02 -39.71
CA TYR A 884 1.32 3.38 -39.54
C TYR A 884 -0.15 3.47 -39.91
N PHE A 885 -0.97 3.89 -38.97
CA PHE A 885 -2.38 4.21 -39.16
C PHE A 885 -2.48 5.71 -39.38
N VAL A 886 -2.64 6.13 -40.66
CA VAL A 886 -2.63 7.53 -41.08
C VAL A 886 -4.06 8.03 -41.22
N PHE A 887 -4.39 9.10 -40.50
CA PHE A 887 -5.73 9.66 -40.39
C PHE A 887 -5.89 10.82 -41.36
N LYS A 888 -6.90 10.79 -42.24
CA LYS A 888 -7.10 11.75 -43.32
C LYS A 888 -8.53 12.23 -43.46
N ASN A 889 -8.69 13.52 -43.67
CA ASN A 889 -9.86 14.19 -44.22
C ASN A 889 -9.43 15.59 -44.68
N GLU A 890 -9.31 15.75 -45.98
CA GLU A 890 -8.83 17.01 -46.58
C GLU A 890 -9.75 18.20 -46.36
N ASN A 891 -11.04 17.96 -46.08
CA ASN A 891 -12.06 18.98 -45.88
C ASN A 891 -12.33 19.30 -44.40
N ALA A 892 -11.69 18.60 -43.48
CA ALA A 892 -11.96 18.76 -42.05
C ALA A 892 -11.42 20.08 -41.51
N LYS A 893 -12.28 20.78 -40.75
CA LYS A 893 -11.95 22.00 -40.02
C LYS A 893 -11.97 21.78 -38.48
N GLY A 894 -12.01 20.53 -38.05
CA GLY A 894 -12.08 20.13 -36.66
C GLY A 894 -11.68 18.67 -36.45
N PRO A 895 -11.94 18.10 -35.26
CA PRO A 895 -11.61 16.72 -34.94
C PRO A 895 -12.21 15.72 -35.94
N LEU A 896 -11.46 14.67 -36.26
CA LEU A 896 -11.91 13.66 -37.20
C LEU A 896 -12.76 12.60 -36.50
N PHE A 897 -12.14 11.86 -35.58
CA PHE A 897 -12.73 10.72 -34.88
C PHE A 897 -11.86 10.26 -33.71
N ILE A 898 -12.37 9.25 -32.96
CA ILE A 898 -11.69 8.51 -31.90
C ILE A 898 -11.45 7.09 -32.39
N PRO A 899 -10.22 6.71 -32.79
CA PRO A 899 -9.87 5.33 -33.12
C PRO A 899 -9.57 4.56 -31.83
N PHE A 900 -10.38 3.57 -31.48
CA PHE A 900 -10.22 2.78 -30.26
C PHE A 900 -9.21 1.66 -30.41
N SER A 901 -9.46 0.74 -31.35
CA SER A 901 -8.67 -0.46 -31.47
C SER A 901 -8.55 -0.93 -32.93
N VAL A 902 -7.53 -1.75 -33.15
CA VAL A 902 -7.35 -2.53 -34.37
C VAL A 902 -7.15 -3.99 -34.01
N THR A 903 -7.92 -4.89 -34.64
CA THR A 903 -7.79 -6.34 -34.50
C THR A 903 -7.21 -6.92 -35.78
N PHE A 904 -6.15 -7.72 -35.66
CA PHE A 904 -5.48 -8.42 -36.76
C PHE A 904 -6.15 -9.79 -36.98
N GLU A 905 -6.68 -10.05 -38.16
CA GLU A 905 -7.39 -11.28 -38.46
C GLU A 905 -6.56 -12.20 -39.34
N ALA A 906 -6.32 -13.44 -38.83
CA ALA A 906 -5.57 -14.46 -39.55
C ALA A 906 -6.46 -15.19 -40.57
N GLN A 907 -5.81 -15.77 -41.62
CA GLN A 907 -6.43 -16.63 -42.62
C GLN A 907 -7.15 -17.81 -41.99
#